data_5d30697a882debb7fef1e12851d9886e
#
_entry.id   5d30697a882debb7fef1e12851d9886e
#
_cell.length_a   1.000
_cell.length_b   1.000
_cell.length_c   1.000
_cell.angle_alpha   90.00
_cell.angle_beta   90.00
_cell.angle_gamma   90.00
#
_symmetry.space_group_name_H-M   'P 1'
#
loop_
_entity.id
_entity.type
_entity.pdbx_description
1 polymer ?
#
loop_
_entity_poly.entity_id
_entity_poly.type
_entity_poly.pdbx_seq_one_letter_code
_entity_poly.pdbx_strand_id
1 'polypeptide(L)'
;MISLFVLGILISTIQLSIADYYATLGVKRDATTKEIRSAFKKLALSSHPDKNKNDPDAEAKFMAINEAYEVLKDEGTRRKYDLYGEEGLKEEKERQQQRERHSYQYYQEFDIYGDDAEIVTLSSGDFATSVDNRGDNVWFINFYSPRCSHCHELAPAWRALAKELEGVVRIGAVNCADSRDLCQHIRGYPSLYLYTPSGRHEYHGEREVETMMDHVMRSLPPSPVIMLFEPNFKKAVSEIDRPWLVSFCYKNDDCVSRSSLDRVSISLKNMVYVGTVTCDENPKLCDKLPAETSVLLLVQGATPSKSVATILKEAVKVDTMHTQEITFTVLKNLPEPERITEDQFDTLHDKAMAGDIDPQIVIFSKSGVPLEFIKLKGQLKDQKLHQLDCADYSKLCTDLSVTRYPTLFVLKDGGYERYHGRQDAADIAIFIREAMLSPLIELTPAHFPLITESTSVVDFFAPWCPPCMMLLPELRRAAREMTNVIFGSVDCAAHAQLCQQRSIRSYPTMVMYNSSKPHTTSGYKNKDDILSFISDVLNPPVITLDYSQWILKINNKKEDEVWFVDYYAPWCGHCIQLAPSWNLFAKSLSQWDKAFVAKVDCTTTQQACNMEGIRAYPTIRVYEAGARGRVQYKQYQGWGQIHDIKGWAMPYLPSDVETLVPKHFVDKVLKSRSPWLVEFYTPMCGPCQRFATEMERLAGLLKKKLGVGKVNCNTHYNLCYQAKLSGFPTLYFYPGGSGAAQDIVGVEIETSTADQIHSHLLRQFPFLNSVRDEL
;
A
#
# COMPACT_ATOMS: atom_id res chain seq x y z
N MET A 1 36.10 -36.78 66.17
CA MET A 1 35.74 -37.71 65.05
C MET A 1 34.23 -37.90 65.02
N ILE A 2 33.48 -36.94 64.64
CA ILE A 2 32.05 -37.00 64.21
C ILE A 2 31.79 -35.64 63.60
N SER A 3 32.13 -35.45 62.36
CA SER A 3 31.74 -34.25 61.64
C SER A 3 32.13 -34.31 60.11
N LEU A 4 32.05 -35.49 59.50
CA LEU A 4 32.42 -35.65 58.10
C LEU A 4 31.50 -36.62 57.32
N PHE A 5 30.28 -36.87 57.85
CA PHE A 5 29.36 -37.81 57.22
C PHE A 5 27.93 -37.23 56.87
N VAL A 6 27.73 -35.90 56.99
CA VAL A 6 26.43 -35.26 56.67
C VAL A 6 26.51 -34.31 55.50
N LEU A 7 27.67 -34.17 54.83
CA LEU A 7 27.79 -33.28 53.63
C LEU A 7 27.83 -34.05 52.30
N GLY A 8 27.45 -35.33 52.31
CA GLY A 8 27.52 -36.20 51.11
C GLY A 8 26.17 -36.62 50.49
N ILE A 9 25.01 -36.16 51.00
CA ILE A 9 23.69 -36.63 50.52
C ILE A 9 22.73 -35.49 50.17
N LEU A 10 23.22 -34.36 49.75
CA LEU A 10 22.37 -33.24 49.27
C LEU A 10 22.88 -32.60 47.97
N ILE A 11 23.64 -33.35 47.16
CA ILE A 11 23.97 -33.01 45.79
C ILE A 11 23.44 -34.14 44.89
N SER A 12 22.16 -34.38 44.94
CA SER A 12 21.47 -35.20 43.97
C SER A 12 20.10 -34.60 43.75
N THR A 13 19.83 -34.25 42.48
CA THR A 13 18.52 -33.93 41.89
C THR A 13 17.98 -32.52 42.13
N ILE A 14 18.63 -31.50 41.55
CA ILE A 14 17.90 -30.52 40.76
C ILE A 14 18.59 -30.46 39.39
N GLN A 15 18.41 -31.47 38.60
CA GLN A 15 18.52 -31.36 37.15
C GLN A 15 17.25 -30.65 36.70
N LEU A 16 17.26 -29.30 36.67
CA LEU A 16 16.32 -28.55 35.87
C LEU A 16 16.52 -29.04 34.45
N SER A 17 15.54 -29.76 33.92
CA SER A 17 15.40 -30.12 32.52
C SER A 17 15.41 -28.80 31.74
N ILE A 18 16.57 -28.41 31.23
CA ILE A 18 16.68 -27.33 30.25
C ILE A 18 15.88 -27.83 29.02
N ALA A 19 14.71 -27.28 28.81
CA ALA A 19 13.86 -27.65 27.67
C ALA A 19 14.58 -27.26 26.36
N ASP A 20 15.08 -28.26 25.63
CA ASP A 20 15.68 -28.04 24.33
C ASP A 20 14.56 -27.61 23.35
N TYR A 21 14.59 -26.39 22.85
CA TYR A 21 13.60 -25.83 21.93
C TYR A 21 13.38 -26.67 20.66
N TYR A 22 14.42 -27.34 20.17
CA TYR A 22 14.28 -28.27 19.05
C TYR A 22 13.47 -29.52 19.45
N ALA A 23 13.71 -30.04 20.66
CA ALA A 23 12.94 -31.15 21.18
C ALA A 23 11.47 -30.76 21.45
N THR A 24 11.24 -29.55 21.92
CA THR A 24 9.90 -29.01 22.16
C THR A 24 9.08 -28.93 20.86
N LEU A 25 9.70 -28.55 19.74
CA LEU A 25 9.06 -28.54 18.42
C LEU A 25 9.12 -29.90 17.70
N GLY A 26 9.80 -30.92 18.26
CA GLY A 26 9.96 -32.23 17.65
C GLY A 26 10.75 -32.21 16.33
N VAL A 27 11.70 -31.30 16.21
CA VAL A 27 12.55 -31.15 15.00
C VAL A 27 14.03 -31.41 15.35
N LYS A 28 14.83 -31.71 14.34
CA LYS A 28 16.28 -31.84 14.50
C LYS A 28 16.95 -30.47 14.57
N ARG A 29 18.16 -30.42 15.15
CA ARG A 29 18.95 -29.17 15.24
C ARG A 29 19.40 -28.61 13.87
N ASP A 30 19.46 -29.45 12.85
CA ASP A 30 19.75 -29.07 11.46
C ASP A 30 18.50 -28.75 10.61
N ALA A 31 17.32 -28.74 11.24
CA ALA A 31 16.06 -28.46 10.56
C ALA A 31 16.07 -27.06 9.90
N THR A 32 15.53 -26.99 8.71
CA THR A 32 15.35 -25.74 7.98
C THR A 32 14.27 -24.88 8.66
N THR A 33 14.29 -23.57 8.44
CA THR A 33 13.26 -22.63 8.94
C THR A 33 11.85 -23.05 8.49
N LYS A 34 11.74 -23.65 7.29
CA LYS A 34 10.49 -24.18 6.75
C LYS A 34 9.97 -25.39 7.56
N GLU A 35 10.87 -26.29 7.95
CA GLU A 35 10.51 -27.47 8.77
C GLU A 35 10.13 -27.05 10.20
N ILE A 36 10.86 -26.11 10.79
CA ILE A 36 10.53 -25.51 12.09
C ILE A 36 9.12 -24.91 12.07
N ARG A 37 8.81 -24.11 11.06
CA ARG A 37 7.49 -23.49 10.89
C ARG A 37 6.37 -24.53 10.70
N SER A 38 6.63 -25.58 9.91
CA SER A 38 5.67 -26.66 9.68
C SER A 38 5.38 -27.45 10.97
N ALA A 39 6.43 -27.79 11.74
CA ALA A 39 6.31 -28.48 13.01
C ALA A 39 5.53 -27.65 14.05
N PHE A 40 5.84 -26.38 14.13
CA PHE A 40 5.12 -25.44 14.98
C PHE A 40 3.63 -25.37 14.64
N LYS A 41 3.26 -25.15 13.34
CA LYS A 41 1.86 -25.12 12.91
C LYS A 41 1.10 -26.40 13.36
N LYS A 42 1.69 -27.57 13.17
CA LYS A 42 1.09 -28.85 13.55
C LYS A 42 0.88 -28.95 15.08
N LEU A 43 1.89 -28.59 15.87
CA LEU A 43 1.82 -28.65 17.33
C LEU A 43 0.87 -27.59 17.89
N ALA A 44 0.88 -26.37 17.39
CA ALA A 44 0.01 -25.30 17.84
C ALA A 44 -1.48 -25.65 17.61
N LEU A 45 -1.81 -26.29 16.49
CA LEU A 45 -3.18 -26.74 16.19
C LEU A 45 -3.64 -27.90 17.09
N SER A 46 -2.75 -28.84 17.44
CA SER A 46 -3.08 -29.99 18.27
C SER A 46 -3.07 -29.69 19.77
N SER A 47 -2.23 -28.77 20.22
CA SER A 47 -2.03 -28.43 21.63
C SER A 47 -2.77 -27.16 22.08
N HIS A 48 -3.68 -26.64 21.24
CA HIS A 48 -4.44 -25.42 21.54
C HIS A 48 -5.29 -25.61 22.82
N PRO A 49 -5.27 -24.65 23.78
CA PRO A 49 -6.05 -24.75 25.02
C PRO A 49 -7.55 -24.93 24.80
N ASP A 50 -8.13 -24.26 23.78
CA ASP A 50 -9.56 -24.38 23.46
C ASP A 50 -9.97 -25.79 22.98
N LYS A 51 -9.04 -26.54 22.38
CA LYS A 51 -9.26 -27.92 21.95
C LYS A 51 -8.94 -28.95 23.02
N ASN A 52 -8.15 -28.57 24.02
CA ASN A 52 -7.68 -29.45 25.09
C ASN A 52 -8.14 -28.95 26.48
N LYS A 53 -9.40 -28.54 26.60
CA LYS A 53 -9.98 -27.96 27.83
C LYS A 53 -9.90 -28.89 29.07
N ASN A 54 -9.69 -30.18 28.88
CA ASN A 54 -9.58 -31.18 29.93
C ASN A 54 -8.13 -31.49 30.34
N ASP A 55 -7.13 -30.90 29.69
CA ASP A 55 -5.70 -31.04 30.06
C ASP A 55 -5.27 -29.80 30.87
N PRO A 56 -4.99 -29.93 32.19
CA PRO A 56 -4.59 -28.82 33.03
C PRO A 56 -3.24 -28.19 32.61
N ASP A 57 -2.42 -28.94 31.84
CA ASP A 57 -1.11 -28.49 31.36
C ASP A 57 -1.15 -27.95 29.92
N ALA A 58 -2.35 -27.89 29.28
CA ALA A 58 -2.49 -27.49 27.88
C ALA A 58 -1.93 -26.08 27.62
N GLU A 59 -2.18 -25.15 28.52
CA GLU A 59 -1.70 -23.77 28.42
C GLU A 59 -0.17 -23.70 28.55
N ALA A 60 0.41 -24.43 29.51
CA ALA A 60 1.86 -24.47 29.71
C ALA A 60 2.59 -25.14 28.53
N LYS A 61 2.03 -26.24 27.98
CA LYS A 61 2.55 -26.90 26.78
C LYS A 61 2.51 -25.97 25.56
N PHE A 62 1.40 -25.28 25.39
CA PHE A 62 1.22 -24.34 24.28
C PHE A 62 2.19 -23.14 24.40
N MET A 63 2.40 -22.60 25.60
CA MET A 63 3.39 -21.55 25.84
C MET A 63 4.81 -22.00 25.51
N ALA A 64 5.20 -23.22 25.92
CA ALA A 64 6.53 -23.77 25.62
C ALA A 64 6.76 -23.98 24.11
N ILE A 65 5.73 -24.43 23.38
CA ILE A 65 5.78 -24.57 21.93
C ILE A 65 5.98 -23.20 21.24
N ASN A 66 5.29 -22.18 21.73
CA ASN A 66 5.41 -20.82 21.22
C ASN A 66 6.80 -20.23 21.48
N GLU A 67 7.31 -20.35 22.71
CA GLU A 67 8.64 -19.87 23.07
C GLU A 67 9.73 -20.51 22.20
N ALA A 68 9.66 -21.83 22.02
CA ALA A 68 10.58 -22.56 21.16
C ALA A 68 10.55 -22.06 19.70
N TYR A 69 9.36 -21.79 19.17
CA TYR A 69 9.22 -21.27 17.81
C TYR A 69 9.77 -19.85 17.67
N GLU A 70 9.46 -18.95 18.60
CA GLU A 70 9.94 -17.56 18.57
C GLU A 70 11.47 -17.49 18.49
N VAL A 71 12.15 -18.36 19.22
CA VAL A 71 13.62 -18.41 19.21
C VAL A 71 14.17 -19.03 17.92
N LEU A 72 13.54 -20.08 17.40
CA LEU A 72 14.08 -20.87 16.29
C LEU A 72 13.64 -20.37 14.90
N LYS A 73 12.62 -19.50 14.80
CA LYS A 73 12.13 -18.98 13.51
C LYS A 73 13.07 -17.98 12.85
N ASP A 74 13.81 -17.22 13.64
CA ASP A 74 14.76 -16.21 13.19
C ASP A 74 16.20 -16.72 13.27
N GLU A 75 16.96 -16.59 12.19
CA GLU A 75 18.34 -17.11 12.13
C GLU A 75 19.27 -16.45 13.13
N GLY A 76 19.03 -15.18 13.48
CA GLY A 76 19.86 -14.44 14.45
C GLY A 76 19.69 -14.95 15.88
N THR A 77 18.42 -15.07 16.32
CA THR A 77 18.07 -15.60 17.65
C THR A 77 18.40 -17.09 17.77
N ARG A 78 18.14 -17.86 16.73
CA ARG A 78 18.49 -19.28 16.63
C ARG A 78 19.99 -19.49 16.78
N ARG A 79 20.83 -18.72 16.08
CA ARG A 79 22.30 -18.80 16.16
C ARG A 79 22.81 -18.43 17.56
N LYS A 80 22.19 -17.45 18.24
CA LYS A 80 22.53 -17.12 19.62
C LYS A 80 22.16 -18.26 20.57
N TYR A 81 20.98 -18.86 20.39
CA TYR A 81 20.54 -20.02 21.13
C TYR A 81 21.46 -21.22 20.93
N ASP A 82 21.86 -21.50 19.69
CA ASP A 82 22.78 -22.60 19.36
C ASP A 82 24.17 -22.43 19.97
N LEU A 83 24.65 -21.17 20.13
CA LEU A 83 25.98 -20.86 20.66
C LEU A 83 26.01 -20.73 22.19
N TYR A 84 24.97 -20.15 22.79
CA TYR A 84 24.98 -19.71 24.19
C TYR A 84 23.81 -20.27 25.01
N GLY A 85 22.94 -21.09 24.41
CA GLY A 85 21.74 -21.60 25.05
C GLY A 85 20.74 -20.49 25.44
N GLU A 86 19.90 -20.76 26.45
CA GLU A 86 18.94 -19.79 26.98
C GLU A 86 19.62 -18.56 27.63
N GLU A 87 20.85 -18.68 28.10
CA GLU A 87 21.58 -17.55 28.72
C GLU A 87 21.89 -16.46 27.70
N GLY A 88 22.17 -16.83 26.45
CA GLY A 88 22.37 -15.87 25.34
C GLY A 88 21.13 -15.05 24.93
N LEU A 89 19.96 -15.42 25.47
CA LEU A 89 18.67 -14.77 25.19
C LEU A 89 18.17 -13.92 26.37
N LYS A 90 18.88 -13.84 27.50
CA LYS A 90 18.40 -13.12 28.72
C LYS A 90 18.07 -11.65 28.47
N GLU A 91 18.91 -10.92 27.75
CA GLU A 91 18.66 -9.50 27.43
C GLU A 91 17.45 -9.29 26.50
N GLU A 92 17.15 -10.25 25.65
CA GLU A 92 15.97 -10.25 24.79
C GLU A 92 14.71 -10.66 25.56
N LYS A 93 14.82 -11.59 26.51
CA LYS A 93 13.71 -12.00 27.41
C LYS A 93 13.23 -10.84 28.29
N GLU A 94 14.13 -9.99 28.80
CA GLU A 94 13.75 -8.82 29.61
C GLU A 94 13.02 -7.75 28.75
N ARG A 95 13.39 -7.59 27.47
CA ARG A 95 12.65 -6.76 26.51
C ARG A 95 11.32 -7.39 26.09
N GLN A 96 11.24 -8.70 26.06
CA GLN A 96 10.04 -9.46 25.74
C GLN A 96 9.00 -9.44 26.87
N GLN A 97 9.41 -9.49 28.15
CA GLN A 97 8.50 -9.36 29.29
C GLN A 97 7.75 -8.01 29.32
N GLN A 98 8.33 -6.95 28.75
CA GLN A 98 7.59 -5.72 28.47
C GLN A 98 6.59 -5.85 27.29
N ARG A 99 6.79 -6.83 26.40
CA ARG A 99 5.86 -7.16 25.28
C ARG A 99 4.78 -8.17 25.65
N GLU A 100 4.93 -8.93 26.72
CA GLU A 100 3.97 -9.96 27.19
C GLU A 100 2.62 -9.41 27.70
N ARG A 101 2.46 -8.10 27.85
CA ARG A 101 1.11 -7.49 27.91
C ARG A 101 0.32 -7.59 26.58
N HIS A 102 0.91 -8.13 25.53
CA HIS A 102 0.32 -8.31 24.21
C HIS A 102 0.05 -9.78 23.81
N SER A 103 -0.23 -10.65 24.77
CA SER A 103 -0.69 -12.03 24.49
C SER A 103 -1.90 -12.10 23.55
N TYR A 104 -2.64 -11.01 23.39
CA TYR A 104 -3.71 -10.86 22.37
C TYR A 104 -3.19 -10.60 20.95
N GLN A 105 -1.94 -10.12 20.75
CA GLN A 105 -1.38 -9.89 19.43
C GLN A 105 -0.92 -11.17 18.73
N TYR A 106 -0.61 -12.22 19.48
CA TYR A 106 -0.10 -13.48 18.93
C TYR A 106 -1.08 -14.20 18.00
N TYR A 107 -2.40 -14.05 18.22
CA TYR A 107 -3.43 -14.57 17.31
C TYR A 107 -3.64 -13.73 16.03
N GLN A 108 -2.99 -12.58 15.90
CA GLN A 108 -3.08 -11.71 14.72
C GLN A 108 -2.08 -12.09 13.61
N GLU A 109 -1.02 -12.85 13.92
CA GLU A 109 0.02 -13.23 12.94
C GLU A 109 -0.25 -14.53 12.16
N PHE A 110 -1.39 -15.23 12.39
CA PHE A 110 -1.74 -16.40 11.60
C PHE A 110 -2.46 -16.01 10.31
N ASP A 111 -1.68 -15.78 9.27
CA ASP A 111 -2.17 -15.74 7.91
C ASP A 111 -2.51 -17.17 7.44
N ILE A 112 -3.80 -17.45 7.11
CA ILE A 112 -4.24 -18.77 6.66
C ILE A 112 -3.58 -19.15 5.33
N TYR A 113 -3.23 -18.15 4.51
CA TYR A 113 -2.79 -18.33 3.13
C TYR A 113 -1.37 -17.80 2.85
N GLY A 114 -0.64 -17.29 3.83
CA GLY A 114 0.65 -16.63 3.63
C GLY A 114 1.75 -17.47 3.00
N ASP A 115 1.64 -18.80 3.10
CA ASP A 115 2.62 -19.75 2.52
C ASP A 115 2.13 -20.38 1.19
N ASP A 116 0.93 -20.02 0.72
CA ASP A 116 0.35 -20.60 -0.50
C ASP A 116 0.84 -19.83 -1.73
N ALA A 117 1.54 -20.50 -2.64
CA ALA A 117 2.12 -19.87 -3.83
C ALA A 117 1.05 -19.38 -4.82
N GLU A 118 -0.08 -20.11 -4.91
CA GLU A 118 -1.15 -19.87 -5.88
C GLU A 118 -2.18 -18.84 -5.37
N ILE A 119 -2.14 -18.46 -4.07
CA ILE A 119 -3.05 -17.49 -3.47
C ILE A 119 -2.28 -16.21 -3.17
N VAL A 120 -2.81 -15.08 -3.66
CA VAL A 120 -2.22 -13.77 -3.40
C VAL A 120 -2.81 -13.18 -2.14
N THR A 121 -2.02 -13.06 -1.07
CA THR A 121 -2.43 -12.28 0.10
C THR A 121 -2.34 -10.80 -0.21
N LEU A 122 -3.47 -10.09 -0.04
CA LEU A 122 -3.62 -8.70 -0.46
C LEU A 122 -3.68 -7.76 0.76
N SER A 123 -2.74 -6.85 0.83
CA SER A 123 -2.81 -5.66 1.69
C SER A 123 -3.62 -4.54 1.02
N SER A 124 -3.91 -3.45 1.75
CA SER A 124 -4.60 -2.28 1.19
C SER A 124 -3.86 -1.67 0.00
N GLY A 125 -2.54 -1.62 0.04
CA GLY A 125 -1.71 -1.15 -1.07
C GLY A 125 -1.76 -2.07 -2.29
N ASP A 126 -1.64 -3.39 -2.07
CA ASP A 126 -1.73 -4.40 -3.14
C ASP A 126 -3.11 -4.40 -3.78
N PHE A 127 -4.16 -4.24 -2.97
CA PHE A 127 -5.53 -4.20 -3.46
C PHE A 127 -5.75 -3.03 -4.42
N ALA A 128 -5.33 -1.83 -4.05
CA ALA A 128 -5.43 -0.63 -4.88
C ALA A 128 -4.65 -0.77 -6.20
N THR A 129 -3.46 -1.38 -6.17
CA THR A 129 -2.63 -1.55 -7.38
C THR A 129 -3.08 -2.69 -8.27
N SER A 130 -3.46 -3.82 -7.70
CA SER A 130 -3.66 -5.06 -8.43
C SER A 130 -5.14 -5.36 -8.70
N VAL A 131 -6.05 -4.99 -7.78
CA VAL A 131 -7.47 -5.28 -7.88
C VAL A 131 -8.26 -4.09 -8.42
N ASP A 132 -8.06 -2.90 -7.87
CA ASP A 132 -8.77 -1.69 -8.34
C ASP A 132 -8.24 -1.23 -9.70
N ASN A 133 -6.95 -1.39 -9.97
CA ASN A 133 -6.30 -1.07 -11.24
C ASN A 133 -6.07 -2.32 -12.11
N ARG A 134 -6.95 -3.32 -12.03
CA ARG A 134 -6.78 -4.66 -12.60
C ARG A 134 -6.74 -4.76 -14.13
N GLY A 135 -7.18 -3.72 -14.84
CA GLY A 135 -7.34 -3.80 -16.29
C GLY A 135 -8.31 -4.93 -16.66
N ASP A 136 -7.87 -5.86 -17.53
CA ASP A 136 -8.64 -7.05 -17.94
C ASP A 136 -8.53 -8.22 -16.94
N ASN A 137 -7.73 -8.12 -15.89
CA ASN A 137 -7.55 -9.21 -14.93
C ASN A 137 -8.80 -9.40 -14.07
N VAL A 138 -9.20 -10.64 -13.91
CA VAL A 138 -10.30 -11.03 -13.03
C VAL A 138 -9.72 -11.58 -11.73
N TRP A 139 -10.31 -11.17 -10.60
CA TRP A 139 -9.93 -11.62 -9.29
C TRP A 139 -11.08 -12.28 -8.57
N PHE A 140 -10.82 -13.42 -7.93
CA PHE A 140 -11.74 -14.03 -6.98
C PHE A 140 -11.09 -13.98 -5.60
N ILE A 141 -11.69 -13.25 -4.66
CA ILE A 141 -11.07 -12.83 -3.41
C ILE A 141 -11.87 -13.34 -2.22
N ASN A 142 -11.18 -13.96 -1.28
CA ASN A 142 -11.69 -14.40 0.01
C ASN A 142 -11.32 -13.37 1.09
N PHE A 143 -12.34 -12.72 1.64
CA PHE A 143 -12.20 -11.87 2.84
C PHE A 143 -12.39 -12.77 4.06
N TYR A 144 -11.37 -12.91 4.87
CA TYR A 144 -11.34 -13.84 5.99
C TYR A 144 -10.84 -13.23 7.29
N SER A 145 -11.08 -13.93 8.39
CA SER A 145 -10.44 -13.66 9.69
C SER A 145 -9.67 -14.90 10.14
N PRO A 146 -8.44 -14.77 10.65
CA PRO A 146 -7.67 -15.91 11.15
C PRO A 146 -8.36 -16.69 12.28
N ARG A 147 -9.29 -16.05 12.99
CA ARG A 147 -10.05 -16.67 14.10
C ARG A 147 -11.35 -17.34 13.68
N CYS A 148 -11.69 -17.27 12.42
CA CYS A 148 -12.95 -17.79 11.90
C CYS A 148 -12.83 -19.28 11.56
N SER A 149 -13.57 -20.17 12.24
CA SER A 149 -13.58 -21.61 11.98
C SER A 149 -14.02 -21.95 10.54
N HIS A 150 -15.08 -21.31 10.04
CA HIS A 150 -15.55 -21.51 8.66
C HIS A 150 -14.52 -21.06 7.61
N CYS A 151 -13.63 -20.13 7.94
CA CYS A 151 -12.53 -19.75 7.06
C CYS A 151 -11.48 -20.86 6.97
N HIS A 152 -11.19 -21.53 8.07
CA HIS A 152 -10.33 -22.71 8.09
C HIS A 152 -10.93 -23.90 7.35
N GLU A 153 -12.24 -24.08 7.44
CA GLU A 153 -12.99 -25.13 6.70
C GLU A 153 -12.94 -24.90 5.18
N LEU A 154 -13.04 -23.64 4.73
CA LEU A 154 -12.94 -23.28 3.33
C LEU A 154 -11.52 -23.42 2.76
N ALA A 155 -10.48 -23.26 3.58
CA ALA A 155 -9.10 -23.14 3.11
C ALA A 155 -8.62 -24.28 2.18
N PRO A 156 -8.94 -25.58 2.43
CA PRO A 156 -8.57 -26.64 1.50
C PRO A 156 -9.21 -26.49 0.12
N ALA A 157 -10.51 -26.16 0.06
CA ALA A 157 -11.21 -25.95 -1.20
C ALA A 157 -10.71 -24.69 -1.93
N TRP A 158 -10.38 -23.63 -1.18
CA TRP A 158 -9.81 -22.40 -1.75
C TRP A 158 -8.44 -22.63 -2.39
N ARG A 159 -7.57 -23.46 -1.77
CA ARG A 159 -6.29 -23.89 -2.33
C ARG A 159 -6.43 -24.74 -3.58
N ALA A 160 -7.37 -25.68 -3.56
CA ALA A 160 -7.64 -26.52 -4.72
C ALA A 160 -8.17 -25.67 -5.89
N LEU A 161 -9.08 -24.74 -5.62
CA LEU A 161 -9.60 -23.80 -6.63
C LEU A 161 -8.48 -22.91 -7.21
N ALA A 162 -7.56 -22.44 -6.36
CA ALA A 162 -6.44 -21.63 -6.81
C ALA A 162 -5.56 -22.38 -7.82
N LYS A 163 -5.30 -23.66 -7.58
CA LYS A 163 -4.56 -24.51 -8.52
C LYS A 163 -5.32 -24.73 -9.82
N GLU A 164 -6.62 -25.04 -9.75
CA GLU A 164 -7.44 -25.30 -10.94
C GLU A 164 -7.62 -24.06 -11.83
N LEU A 165 -7.61 -22.86 -11.25
CA LEU A 165 -7.80 -21.60 -11.96
C LEU A 165 -6.48 -20.82 -12.19
N GLU A 166 -5.33 -21.45 -11.95
CA GLU A 166 -4.02 -20.86 -12.21
C GLU A 166 -3.88 -20.41 -13.66
N GLY A 167 -3.52 -19.13 -13.87
CA GLY A 167 -3.42 -18.51 -15.18
C GLY A 167 -4.77 -18.17 -15.85
N VAL A 168 -5.91 -18.51 -15.24
CA VAL A 168 -7.25 -18.19 -15.72
C VAL A 168 -7.79 -16.95 -15.01
N VAL A 169 -7.84 -16.99 -13.67
CA VAL A 169 -8.16 -15.84 -12.81
C VAL A 169 -7.20 -15.79 -11.64
N ARG A 170 -7.08 -14.63 -11.03
CA ARG A 170 -6.26 -14.49 -9.84
C ARG A 170 -7.07 -14.81 -8.60
N ILE A 171 -6.54 -15.70 -7.77
CA ILE A 171 -7.15 -16.05 -6.50
C ILE A 171 -6.46 -15.26 -5.40
N GLY A 172 -7.25 -14.49 -4.66
CA GLY A 172 -6.75 -13.61 -3.61
C GLY A 172 -7.31 -13.93 -2.24
N ALA A 173 -6.63 -13.45 -1.20
CA ALA A 173 -7.11 -13.52 0.17
C ALA A 173 -6.79 -12.21 0.91
N VAL A 174 -7.76 -11.67 1.63
CA VAL A 174 -7.62 -10.46 2.46
C VAL A 174 -7.82 -10.84 3.92
N ASN A 175 -6.78 -10.65 4.73
CA ASN A 175 -6.88 -10.78 6.18
C ASN A 175 -7.53 -9.54 6.78
N CYS A 176 -8.78 -9.65 7.21
CA CYS A 176 -9.54 -8.54 7.78
C CYS A 176 -9.13 -8.17 9.22
N ALA A 177 -8.28 -8.94 9.86
CA ALA A 177 -7.68 -8.53 11.12
C ALA A 177 -6.61 -7.44 10.91
N ASP A 178 -5.88 -7.53 9.78
CA ASP A 178 -4.79 -6.62 9.43
C ASP A 178 -5.27 -5.47 8.53
N SER A 179 -6.14 -5.75 7.56
CA SER A 179 -6.64 -4.80 6.55
C SER A 179 -8.08 -4.36 6.85
N ARG A 180 -8.29 -3.70 7.99
CA ARG A 180 -9.63 -3.26 8.45
C ARG A 180 -10.33 -2.29 7.50
N ASP A 181 -9.56 -1.45 6.83
CA ASP A 181 -10.03 -0.47 5.84
C ASP A 181 -10.69 -1.15 4.63
N LEU A 182 -10.10 -2.22 4.10
CA LEU A 182 -10.68 -3.01 3.01
C LEU A 182 -11.95 -3.77 3.44
N CYS A 183 -12.07 -4.08 4.71
CA CYS A 183 -13.11 -4.96 5.23
C CYS A 183 -14.31 -4.24 5.86
N GLN A 184 -14.39 -2.90 5.77
CA GLN A 184 -15.50 -2.12 6.36
C GLN A 184 -16.89 -2.54 5.86
N HIS A 185 -16.98 -3.05 4.62
CA HIS A 185 -18.20 -3.51 4.01
C HIS A 185 -18.52 -5.00 4.23
N ILE A 186 -17.60 -5.76 4.87
CA ILE A 186 -17.72 -7.19 5.11
C ILE A 186 -18.52 -7.43 6.41
N ARG A 187 -19.64 -8.13 6.30
CA ARG A 187 -20.56 -8.39 7.43
C ARG A 187 -20.31 -9.72 8.13
N GLY A 188 -19.58 -10.64 7.51
CA GLY A 188 -19.29 -11.97 8.04
C GLY A 188 -18.13 -12.63 7.32
N TYR A 189 -17.58 -13.69 7.91
CA TYR A 189 -16.45 -14.43 7.35
C TYR A 189 -16.76 -15.91 7.18
N PRO A 190 -16.24 -16.56 6.10
CA PRO A 190 -15.59 -15.94 4.95
C PRO A 190 -16.62 -15.30 4.01
N SER A 191 -16.25 -14.18 3.36
CA SER A 191 -17.01 -13.55 2.29
C SER A 191 -16.20 -13.60 0.99
N LEU A 192 -16.81 -14.10 -0.09
CA LEU A 192 -16.15 -14.31 -1.37
C LEU A 192 -16.67 -13.31 -2.41
N TYR A 193 -15.76 -12.63 -3.08
CA TYR A 193 -16.10 -11.63 -4.10
C TYR A 193 -15.34 -11.86 -5.39
N LEU A 194 -16.07 -11.85 -6.50
CA LEU A 194 -15.52 -11.86 -7.84
C LEU A 194 -15.43 -10.42 -8.39
N TYR A 195 -14.22 -9.99 -8.71
CA TYR A 195 -13.93 -8.69 -9.32
C TYR A 195 -13.65 -8.87 -10.80
N THR A 196 -14.51 -8.29 -11.63
CA THR A 196 -14.43 -8.33 -13.08
C THR A 196 -14.29 -6.91 -13.65
N PRO A 197 -13.96 -6.71 -14.93
CA PRO A 197 -14.00 -5.37 -15.54
C PRO A 197 -15.37 -4.69 -15.43
N SER A 198 -16.47 -5.46 -15.34
CA SER A 198 -17.83 -4.94 -15.19
C SER A 198 -18.21 -4.57 -13.74
N GLY A 199 -17.43 -4.97 -12.75
CA GLY A 199 -17.69 -4.64 -11.36
C GLY A 199 -17.38 -5.76 -10.37
N ARG A 200 -17.87 -5.58 -9.13
CA ARG A 200 -17.71 -6.53 -8.02
C ARG A 200 -19.01 -7.30 -7.79
N HIS A 201 -18.92 -8.62 -7.64
CA HIS A 201 -20.05 -9.51 -7.40
C HIS A 201 -19.77 -10.40 -6.19
N GLU A 202 -20.68 -10.44 -5.23
CA GLU A 202 -20.57 -11.33 -4.08
C GLU A 202 -21.02 -12.74 -4.46
N TYR A 203 -20.27 -13.75 -4.03
CA TYR A 203 -20.58 -15.16 -4.25
C TYR A 203 -21.37 -15.72 -3.06
N HIS A 204 -22.54 -16.26 -3.34
CA HIS A 204 -23.45 -16.85 -2.35
C HIS A 204 -23.70 -18.37 -2.56
N GLY A 205 -22.94 -19.00 -3.47
CA GLY A 205 -23.08 -20.44 -3.76
C GLY A 205 -22.41 -21.34 -2.73
N GLU A 206 -22.46 -22.64 -2.99
CA GLU A 206 -21.76 -23.65 -2.19
C GLU A 206 -20.25 -23.50 -2.33
N ARG A 207 -19.53 -23.77 -1.22
CA ARG A 207 -18.08 -23.54 -1.12
C ARG A 207 -17.27 -24.75 -1.56
N GLU A 208 -17.75 -25.44 -2.60
CA GLU A 208 -17.08 -26.55 -3.25
C GLU A 208 -16.32 -26.07 -4.49
N VAL A 209 -15.21 -26.75 -4.81
CA VAL A 209 -14.30 -26.34 -5.89
C VAL A 209 -15.04 -26.22 -7.22
N GLU A 210 -15.85 -27.22 -7.57
CA GLU A 210 -16.57 -27.25 -8.86
C GLU A 210 -17.59 -26.13 -8.98
N THR A 211 -18.38 -25.87 -7.94
CA THR A 211 -19.41 -24.81 -7.96
C THR A 211 -18.80 -23.42 -8.01
N MET A 212 -17.72 -23.19 -7.27
CA MET A 212 -16.96 -21.93 -7.32
C MET A 212 -16.30 -21.73 -8.68
N MET A 213 -15.68 -22.77 -9.24
CA MET A 213 -15.05 -22.74 -10.56
C MET A 213 -16.08 -22.44 -11.66
N ASP A 214 -17.22 -23.11 -11.64
CA ASP A 214 -18.32 -22.88 -12.58
C ASP A 214 -18.83 -21.44 -12.54
N HIS A 215 -18.96 -20.87 -11.33
CA HIS A 215 -19.37 -19.47 -11.17
C HIS A 215 -18.36 -18.52 -11.80
N VAL A 216 -17.07 -18.74 -11.55
CA VAL A 216 -16.00 -17.94 -12.14
C VAL A 216 -16.01 -18.06 -13.66
N MET A 217 -16.04 -19.28 -14.21
CA MET A 217 -16.00 -19.52 -15.64
C MET A 217 -17.18 -18.90 -16.39
N ARG A 218 -18.40 -18.91 -15.81
CA ARG A 218 -19.58 -18.24 -16.40
C ARG A 218 -19.47 -16.71 -16.40
N SER A 219 -18.67 -16.16 -15.50
CA SER A 219 -18.48 -14.70 -15.38
C SER A 219 -17.36 -14.16 -16.28
N LEU A 220 -16.59 -15.06 -16.90
CA LEU A 220 -15.55 -14.68 -17.86
C LEU A 220 -16.14 -14.45 -19.26
N PRO A 221 -15.50 -13.61 -20.09
CA PRO A 221 -15.87 -13.48 -21.50
C PRO A 221 -15.75 -14.86 -22.20
N PRO A 222 -16.56 -15.13 -23.22
CA PRO A 222 -16.50 -16.39 -23.94
C PRO A 222 -15.09 -16.72 -24.42
N SER A 223 -14.65 -17.93 -24.13
CA SER A 223 -13.33 -18.40 -24.58
C SER A 223 -13.29 -18.53 -26.11
N PRO A 224 -12.21 -18.09 -26.77
CA PRO A 224 -12.06 -18.18 -28.21
C PRO A 224 -11.61 -19.58 -28.68
N VAL A 225 -12.10 -20.67 -28.10
CA VAL A 225 -11.84 -22.02 -28.65
C VAL A 225 -12.60 -22.16 -29.97
N ILE A 226 -11.84 -22.30 -31.06
CA ILE A 226 -12.34 -22.22 -32.43
C ILE A 226 -12.65 -23.62 -32.96
N MET A 227 -13.81 -23.80 -33.56
CA MET A 227 -14.12 -25.03 -34.29
C MET A 227 -13.43 -25.04 -35.64
N LEU A 228 -12.63 -26.09 -35.89
CA LEU A 228 -11.89 -26.30 -37.11
C LEU A 228 -12.51 -27.47 -37.91
N PHE A 229 -12.57 -27.29 -39.20
CA PHE A 229 -13.09 -28.28 -40.14
C PHE A 229 -12.10 -28.48 -41.27
N GLU A 230 -12.22 -29.61 -42.01
CA GLU A 230 -11.34 -29.91 -43.14
C GLU A 230 -11.13 -28.70 -44.12
N PRO A 231 -12.18 -27.95 -44.54
CA PRO A 231 -11.99 -26.84 -45.47
C PRO A 231 -11.19 -25.67 -44.91
N ASN A 232 -11.30 -25.35 -43.63
CA ASN A 232 -10.65 -24.19 -43.00
C ASN A 232 -9.35 -24.51 -42.27
N PHE A 233 -9.12 -25.76 -41.87
CA PHE A 233 -8.01 -26.19 -41.02
C PHE A 233 -6.65 -25.70 -41.55
N LYS A 234 -6.33 -26.05 -42.81
CA LYS A 234 -5.04 -25.69 -43.41
C LYS A 234 -4.83 -24.18 -43.40
N LYS A 235 -5.85 -23.43 -43.81
CA LYS A 235 -5.81 -21.96 -43.84
C LYS A 235 -5.58 -21.40 -42.42
N ALA A 236 -6.39 -21.86 -41.44
CA ALA A 236 -6.30 -21.39 -40.09
C ALA A 236 -4.88 -21.60 -39.48
N VAL A 237 -4.30 -22.80 -39.65
CA VAL A 237 -3.01 -23.10 -39.00
C VAL A 237 -1.78 -22.55 -39.74
N SER A 238 -1.91 -22.17 -41.04
CA SER A 238 -0.77 -21.73 -41.87
C SER A 238 -0.70 -20.24 -42.19
N GLU A 239 -1.73 -19.47 -41.89
CA GLU A 239 -1.80 -18.02 -42.20
C GLU A 239 -1.58 -17.11 -41.01
N ILE A 240 -1.25 -17.67 -39.83
CA ILE A 240 -1.28 -16.93 -38.55
C ILE A 240 0.10 -16.92 -37.90
N ASP A 241 0.34 -15.83 -37.16
CA ASP A 241 1.58 -15.48 -36.44
C ASP A 241 1.86 -16.31 -35.17
N ARG A 242 0.93 -17.19 -34.78
CA ARG A 242 0.98 -17.93 -33.50
C ARG A 242 0.70 -19.42 -33.71
N PRO A 243 1.24 -20.29 -32.83
CA PRO A 243 0.94 -21.72 -32.85
C PRO A 243 -0.53 -21.99 -32.57
N TRP A 244 -0.98 -23.19 -32.96
CA TRP A 244 -2.27 -23.73 -32.66
C TRP A 244 -2.18 -24.95 -31.75
N LEU A 245 -2.94 -24.97 -30.68
CA LEU A 245 -3.25 -26.17 -29.91
C LEU A 245 -4.58 -26.72 -30.40
N VAL A 246 -4.56 -27.89 -31.01
CA VAL A 246 -5.76 -28.47 -31.63
C VAL A 246 -6.11 -29.80 -30.97
N SER A 247 -7.34 -29.87 -30.46
CA SER A 247 -7.93 -31.11 -29.93
C SER A 247 -8.68 -31.82 -31.06
N PHE A 248 -8.34 -33.09 -31.29
CA PHE A 248 -9.06 -33.98 -32.21
C PHE A 248 -9.85 -34.99 -31.39
N CYS A 249 -11.15 -35.10 -31.63
CA CYS A 249 -12.06 -35.88 -30.80
C CYS A 249 -13.04 -36.69 -31.60
N TYR A 250 -13.12 -37.98 -31.29
CA TYR A 250 -14.23 -38.86 -31.71
C TYR A 250 -15.26 -38.96 -30.60
N LYS A 251 -16.57 -39.14 -30.94
CA LYS A 251 -17.68 -39.11 -29.97
C LYS A 251 -17.58 -40.14 -28.86
N ASN A 252 -16.88 -41.24 -29.10
CA ASN A 252 -16.75 -42.38 -28.17
C ASN A 252 -15.41 -42.40 -27.43
N ASP A 253 -14.54 -41.40 -27.62
CA ASP A 253 -13.22 -41.35 -27.00
C ASP A 253 -13.19 -40.45 -25.79
N ASP A 254 -12.24 -40.69 -24.88
CA ASP A 254 -11.91 -39.79 -23.80
C ASP A 254 -11.24 -38.54 -24.37
N CYS A 255 -11.99 -37.44 -24.46
CA CYS A 255 -11.56 -36.20 -25.02
C CYS A 255 -11.27 -35.14 -23.93
N VAL A 256 -10.39 -34.19 -24.24
CA VAL A 256 -10.21 -33.02 -23.37
C VAL A 256 -11.54 -32.26 -23.29
N SER A 257 -12.03 -32.06 -22.09
CA SER A 257 -13.32 -31.39 -21.87
C SER A 257 -13.32 -29.97 -22.44
N ARG A 258 -14.46 -29.47 -22.89
CA ARG A 258 -14.60 -28.09 -23.35
C ARG A 258 -14.17 -27.12 -22.26
N SER A 259 -14.52 -27.32 -21.01
CA SER A 259 -14.10 -26.50 -19.88
C SER A 259 -12.58 -26.47 -19.71
N SER A 260 -11.88 -27.60 -19.92
CA SER A 260 -10.42 -27.66 -19.89
C SER A 260 -9.79 -26.86 -21.04
N LEU A 261 -10.32 -26.99 -22.26
CA LEU A 261 -9.85 -26.21 -23.43
C LEU A 261 -10.11 -24.70 -23.24
N ASP A 262 -11.25 -24.33 -22.65
CA ASP A 262 -11.55 -22.93 -22.35
C ASP A 262 -10.53 -22.36 -21.34
N ARG A 263 -10.21 -23.08 -20.27
CA ARG A 263 -9.18 -22.69 -19.29
C ARG A 263 -7.80 -22.57 -19.95
N VAL A 264 -7.37 -23.53 -20.75
CA VAL A 264 -6.11 -23.48 -21.50
C VAL A 264 -6.07 -22.27 -22.44
N SER A 265 -7.16 -22.00 -23.16
CA SER A 265 -7.26 -20.87 -24.07
C SER A 265 -7.11 -19.52 -23.37
N ILE A 266 -7.68 -19.40 -22.17
CA ILE A 266 -7.56 -18.20 -21.34
C ILE A 266 -6.13 -18.05 -20.80
N SER A 267 -5.57 -19.13 -20.24
CA SER A 267 -4.21 -19.15 -19.69
C SER A 267 -3.14 -18.84 -20.71
N LEU A 268 -3.32 -19.30 -21.97
CA LEU A 268 -2.40 -19.08 -23.09
C LEU A 268 -2.85 -17.93 -24.02
N LYS A 269 -3.71 -17.05 -23.54
CA LYS A 269 -4.24 -15.89 -24.27
C LYS A 269 -3.10 -15.11 -24.96
N ASN A 270 -3.26 -14.80 -26.24
CA ASN A 270 -2.30 -14.09 -27.12
C ASN A 270 -1.00 -14.86 -27.45
N MET A 271 -0.84 -16.08 -26.98
CA MET A 271 0.36 -16.90 -27.24
C MET A 271 0.05 -18.04 -28.19
N VAL A 272 -1.10 -18.69 -28.03
CA VAL A 272 -1.52 -19.86 -28.77
C VAL A 272 -2.99 -19.72 -29.10
N TYR A 273 -3.41 -20.14 -30.31
CA TYR A 273 -4.79 -20.36 -30.64
C TYR A 273 -5.24 -21.76 -30.18
N VAL A 274 -6.41 -21.87 -29.64
CA VAL A 274 -6.96 -23.18 -29.23
C VAL A 274 -8.14 -23.54 -30.15
N GLY A 275 -8.06 -24.70 -30.73
CA GLY A 275 -9.08 -25.23 -31.65
C GLY A 275 -9.51 -26.63 -31.32
N THR A 276 -10.68 -27.00 -31.81
CA THR A 276 -11.22 -28.37 -31.71
C THR A 276 -11.71 -28.86 -33.07
N VAL A 277 -11.49 -30.14 -33.34
CA VAL A 277 -11.95 -30.87 -34.51
C VAL A 277 -12.77 -32.04 -34.06
N THR A 278 -14.06 -32.14 -34.48
CA THR A 278 -14.88 -33.31 -34.28
C THR A 278 -14.61 -34.29 -35.42
N CYS A 279 -13.95 -35.40 -35.12
CA CYS A 279 -13.49 -36.35 -36.13
C CYS A 279 -14.62 -37.07 -36.82
N ASP A 280 -15.74 -37.38 -36.17
CA ASP A 280 -16.93 -37.94 -36.81
C ASP A 280 -17.50 -37.05 -37.93
N GLU A 281 -17.33 -35.73 -37.81
CA GLU A 281 -17.77 -34.76 -38.82
C GLU A 281 -16.66 -34.46 -39.84
N ASN A 282 -15.41 -34.77 -39.53
CA ASN A 282 -14.24 -34.44 -40.37
C ASN A 282 -13.33 -35.68 -40.59
N PRO A 283 -13.86 -36.84 -41.06
CA PRO A 283 -13.08 -38.06 -41.16
C PRO A 283 -11.84 -37.92 -42.03
N LYS A 284 -11.95 -37.26 -43.21
CA LYS A 284 -10.82 -37.03 -44.12
C LYS A 284 -9.66 -36.23 -43.50
N LEU A 285 -9.93 -35.36 -42.51
CA LEU A 285 -8.90 -34.62 -41.79
C LEU A 285 -8.26 -35.52 -40.74
N CYS A 286 -9.08 -36.25 -40.00
CA CYS A 286 -8.59 -37.13 -38.94
C CYS A 286 -7.86 -38.36 -39.45
N ASP A 287 -8.23 -38.89 -40.65
CA ASP A 287 -7.50 -39.98 -41.31
C ASP A 287 -6.03 -39.60 -41.67
N LYS A 288 -5.68 -38.30 -41.62
CA LYS A 288 -4.30 -37.80 -41.85
C LYS A 288 -3.48 -37.73 -40.55
N LEU A 289 -4.09 -38.02 -39.40
CA LEU A 289 -3.37 -38.08 -38.12
C LEU A 289 -2.39 -39.26 -38.15
N PRO A 290 -1.17 -39.09 -37.60
CA PRO A 290 -0.23 -40.21 -37.45
C PRO A 290 -0.82 -41.31 -36.57
N ALA A 291 -0.54 -42.58 -36.90
CA ALA A 291 -0.87 -43.71 -36.02
C ALA A 291 -0.25 -43.47 -34.62
N GLU A 292 -0.96 -43.85 -33.56
CA GLU A 292 -0.59 -43.60 -32.17
C GLU A 292 -0.60 -42.12 -31.77
N THR A 293 -1.47 -41.32 -32.37
CA THR A 293 -1.55 -39.88 -32.09
C THR A 293 -2.39 -39.62 -30.85
N SER A 294 -1.85 -38.77 -29.97
CA SER A 294 -2.65 -38.22 -28.89
C SER A 294 -3.76 -37.30 -29.45
N VAL A 295 -4.82 -37.18 -28.69
CA VAL A 295 -6.01 -36.39 -29.03
C VAL A 295 -5.70 -34.87 -29.11
N LEU A 296 -4.53 -34.43 -28.66
CA LEU A 296 -4.15 -33.03 -28.58
C LEU A 296 -2.78 -32.78 -29.24
N LEU A 297 -2.73 -31.87 -30.20
CA LEU A 297 -1.54 -31.51 -30.98
C LEU A 297 -1.22 -30.03 -30.93
N LEU A 298 0.04 -29.69 -30.65
CA LEU A 298 0.57 -28.33 -30.80
C LEU A 298 1.17 -28.18 -32.21
N VAL A 299 0.50 -27.42 -33.08
CA VAL A 299 0.89 -27.12 -34.46
C VAL A 299 1.71 -25.85 -34.52
N GLN A 300 2.99 -25.95 -34.92
CA GLN A 300 3.93 -24.84 -35.05
C GLN A 300 4.58 -24.87 -36.45
N GLY A 301 4.97 -23.67 -36.97
CA GLY A 301 5.74 -23.57 -38.22
C GLY A 301 4.97 -24.10 -39.45
N ALA A 302 3.66 -24.17 -39.41
CA ALA A 302 2.85 -24.53 -40.55
C ALA A 302 2.95 -23.41 -41.62
N THR A 303 3.11 -23.82 -42.91
CA THR A 303 3.16 -22.90 -44.03
C THR A 303 2.14 -23.32 -45.08
N PRO A 304 1.62 -22.38 -45.93
CA PRO A 304 0.67 -22.71 -46.99
C PRO A 304 1.20 -23.76 -47.99
N SER A 305 2.53 -23.86 -48.14
CA SER A 305 3.18 -24.83 -49.02
C SER A 305 3.15 -26.28 -48.50
N LYS A 306 3.06 -26.48 -47.18
CA LYS A 306 3.02 -27.83 -46.58
C LYS A 306 1.67 -28.51 -46.78
N SER A 307 1.69 -29.83 -46.93
CA SER A 307 0.44 -30.62 -46.89
C SER A 307 -0.09 -30.76 -45.49
N VAL A 308 -1.41 -30.96 -45.32
CA VAL A 308 -2.02 -31.16 -43.98
C VAL A 308 -1.41 -32.36 -43.27
N ALA A 309 -1.14 -33.46 -43.98
CA ALA A 309 -0.50 -34.64 -43.40
C ALA A 309 0.91 -34.31 -42.86
N THR A 310 1.69 -33.48 -43.60
CA THR A 310 3.01 -33.02 -43.16
C THR A 310 2.89 -32.12 -41.91
N ILE A 311 1.96 -31.19 -41.89
CA ILE A 311 1.70 -30.29 -40.73
C ILE A 311 1.38 -31.10 -39.48
N LEU A 312 0.48 -32.08 -39.60
CA LEU A 312 0.08 -32.92 -38.47
C LEU A 312 1.17 -33.86 -38.00
N LYS A 313 2.03 -34.35 -38.93
CA LYS A 313 3.18 -35.18 -38.60
C LYS A 313 4.30 -34.43 -37.86
N GLU A 314 4.47 -33.17 -38.17
CA GLU A 314 5.48 -32.29 -37.54
C GLU A 314 4.96 -31.65 -36.22
N ALA A 315 3.67 -31.75 -35.91
CA ALA A 315 3.08 -31.19 -34.70
C ALA A 315 3.60 -31.92 -33.44
N VAL A 316 3.74 -31.16 -32.36
CA VAL A 316 4.16 -31.71 -31.07
C VAL A 316 2.93 -32.35 -30.39
N LYS A 317 3.11 -33.63 -29.99
CA LYS A 317 2.07 -34.34 -29.22
C LYS A 317 2.00 -33.83 -27.79
N VAL A 318 0.77 -33.72 -27.29
CA VAL A 318 0.45 -33.35 -25.91
C VAL A 318 -0.34 -34.49 -25.26
N ASP A 319 0.34 -35.37 -24.55
CA ASP A 319 -0.19 -36.65 -24.06
C ASP A 319 -0.76 -36.52 -22.64
N THR A 320 -1.59 -35.51 -22.43
CA THR A 320 -2.27 -35.27 -21.13
C THR A 320 -3.61 -34.56 -21.36
N MET A 321 -4.54 -34.78 -20.43
CA MET A 321 -5.86 -34.11 -20.40
C MET A 321 -5.99 -33.08 -19.27
N HIS A 322 -4.99 -33.00 -18.40
CA HIS A 322 -4.98 -32.06 -17.29
C HIS A 322 -4.57 -30.65 -17.74
N THR A 323 -5.39 -29.66 -17.45
CA THR A 323 -5.21 -28.25 -17.88
C THR A 323 -3.81 -27.71 -17.60
N GLN A 324 -3.26 -27.96 -16.41
CA GLN A 324 -1.93 -27.47 -16.02
C GLN A 324 -0.81 -28.13 -16.81
N GLU A 325 -0.88 -29.46 -17.01
CA GLU A 325 0.13 -30.21 -17.77
C GLU A 325 0.08 -29.85 -19.27
N ILE A 326 -1.11 -29.63 -19.82
CA ILE A 326 -1.29 -29.11 -21.19
C ILE A 326 -0.59 -27.75 -21.31
N THR A 327 -0.91 -26.83 -20.40
CA THR A 327 -0.33 -25.48 -20.39
C THR A 327 1.19 -25.53 -20.25
N PHE A 328 1.72 -26.37 -19.35
CA PHE A 328 3.14 -26.60 -19.16
C PHE A 328 3.82 -27.11 -20.44
N THR A 329 3.25 -28.14 -21.06
CA THR A 329 3.81 -28.76 -22.28
C THR A 329 3.82 -27.78 -23.45
N VAL A 330 2.75 -26.99 -23.60
CA VAL A 330 2.67 -25.94 -24.62
C VAL A 330 3.74 -24.89 -24.38
N LEU A 331 3.83 -24.31 -23.17
CA LEU A 331 4.81 -23.28 -22.84
C LEU A 331 6.25 -23.71 -23.05
N LYS A 332 6.57 -24.96 -22.70
CA LYS A 332 7.90 -25.55 -22.90
C LYS A 332 8.31 -25.62 -24.37
N ASN A 333 7.35 -25.72 -25.28
CA ASN A 333 7.59 -25.80 -26.73
C ASN A 333 7.48 -24.44 -27.41
N LEU A 334 7.17 -23.34 -26.71
CA LEU A 334 7.16 -22.00 -27.25
C LEU A 334 8.60 -21.43 -27.31
N PRO A 335 8.88 -20.52 -28.28
CA PRO A 335 10.21 -19.92 -28.39
C PRO A 335 10.53 -19.06 -27.15
N GLU A 336 11.75 -19.22 -26.63
CA GLU A 336 12.29 -18.38 -25.55
C GLU A 336 12.42 -16.91 -25.97
N PRO A 337 12.59 -15.96 -25.02
CA PRO A 337 13.01 -14.59 -25.31
C PRO A 337 14.32 -14.55 -26.11
N GLU A 338 14.53 -13.44 -26.84
CA GLU A 338 15.74 -13.24 -27.64
C GLU A 338 16.99 -13.19 -26.74
N ARG A 339 17.96 -14.06 -27.00
CA ARG A 339 19.26 -14.04 -26.28
C ARG A 339 20.08 -12.86 -26.77
N ILE A 340 20.61 -12.08 -25.83
CA ILE A 340 21.54 -10.98 -26.09
C ILE A 340 22.92 -11.24 -25.49
N THR A 341 23.95 -10.67 -26.13
CA THR A 341 25.34 -10.69 -25.65
C THR A 341 25.60 -9.56 -24.66
N GLU A 342 26.74 -9.62 -23.94
CA GLU A 342 27.22 -8.55 -23.06
C GLU A 342 27.31 -7.20 -23.81
N ASP A 343 27.93 -7.17 -25.00
CA ASP A 343 28.08 -5.93 -25.81
C ASP A 343 26.70 -5.33 -26.20
N GLN A 344 25.72 -6.20 -26.49
CA GLN A 344 24.35 -5.73 -26.78
C GLN A 344 23.67 -5.17 -25.55
N PHE A 345 23.86 -5.81 -24.39
CA PHE A 345 23.35 -5.29 -23.12
C PHE A 345 23.99 -3.95 -22.78
N ASP A 346 25.31 -3.82 -22.89
CA ASP A 346 26.03 -2.56 -22.62
C ASP A 346 25.53 -1.43 -23.54
N THR A 347 25.30 -1.75 -24.82
CA THR A 347 24.71 -0.77 -25.76
C THR A 347 23.32 -0.31 -25.31
N LEU A 348 22.46 -1.21 -24.83
CA LEU A 348 21.13 -0.88 -24.32
C LEU A 348 21.23 -0.07 -23.03
N HIS A 349 22.13 -0.46 -22.13
CA HIS A 349 22.35 0.20 -20.85
C HIS A 349 22.91 1.63 -21.06
N ASP A 350 23.88 1.82 -21.94
CA ASP A 350 24.45 3.13 -22.25
C ASP A 350 23.39 4.08 -22.84
N LYS A 351 22.52 3.58 -23.74
CA LYS A 351 21.39 4.34 -24.26
C LYS A 351 20.39 4.72 -23.15
N ALA A 352 20.11 3.80 -22.23
CA ALA A 352 19.27 4.07 -21.07
C ALA A 352 19.86 5.17 -20.19
N MET A 353 21.16 5.10 -19.92
CA MET A 353 21.88 6.13 -19.15
C MET A 353 21.91 7.50 -19.85
N ALA A 354 21.94 7.50 -21.19
CA ALA A 354 21.90 8.73 -21.99
C ALA A 354 20.48 9.33 -22.13
N GLY A 355 19.44 8.60 -21.72
CA GLY A 355 18.03 9.01 -21.90
C GLY A 355 17.58 8.95 -23.37
N ASP A 356 18.08 7.98 -24.15
CA ASP A 356 17.79 7.80 -25.57
C ASP A 356 17.36 6.34 -25.85
N ILE A 357 16.35 5.88 -25.12
CA ILE A 357 15.85 4.51 -25.27
C ILE A 357 14.34 4.39 -25.01
N ASP A 358 13.64 3.69 -25.90
CA ASP A 358 12.36 3.10 -25.52
C ASP A 358 12.58 2.01 -24.49
N PRO A 359 11.74 1.89 -23.45
CA PRO A 359 11.95 0.92 -22.37
C PRO A 359 12.18 -0.51 -22.89
N GLN A 360 13.21 -1.19 -22.40
CA GLN A 360 13.60 -2.55 -22.75
C GLN A 360 13.53 -3.47 -21.54
N ILE A 361 13.15 -4.72 -21.75
CA ILE A 361 13.02 -5.71 -20.69
C ILE A 361 14.12 -6.75 -20.83
N VAL A 362 14.95 -6.92 -19.81
CA VAL A 362 16.04 -7.88 -19.80
C VAL A 362 15.89 -8.88 -18.66
N ILE A 363 15.88 -10.16 -19.00
CA ILE A 363 15.78 -11.28 -18.05
C ILE A 363 17.17 -11.89 -17.88
N PHE A 364 17.69 -11.86 -16.67
CA PHE A 364 18.95 -12.50 -16.29
C PHE A 364 18.67 -13.89 -15.76
N SER A 365 19.24 -14.91 -16.37
CA SER A 365 19.04 -16.33 -16.02
C SER A 365 20.35 -17.10 -16.04
N LYS A 366 20.39 -18.34 -15.48
CA LYS A 366 21.56 -19.22 -15.51
C LYS A 366 21.34 -20.54 -16.26
N SER A 367 20.14 -20.95 -16.54
CA SER A 367 19.84 -22.28 -17.11
C SER A 367 18.49 -22.26 -17.86
N GLY A 368 18.32 -21.27 -18.73
CA GLY A 368 17.07 -21.04 -19.45
C GLY A 368 16.11 -20.12 -18.70
N VAL A 369 15.00 -19.82 -19.34
CA VAL A 369 13.97 -18.90 -18.82
C VAL A 369 12.84 -19.71 -18.21
N PRO A 370 12.44 -19.46 -16.94
CA PRO A 370 11.27 -20.09 -16.36
C PRO A 370 9.98 -19.80 -17.14
N LEU A 371 9.02 -20.72 -17.10
CA LEU A 371 7.80 -20.64 -17.89
C LEU A 371 6.95 -19.40 -17.61
N GLU A 372 6.97 -18.91 -16.37
CA GLU A 372 6.30 -17.66 -16.00
C GLU A 372 6.80 -16.45 -16.81
N PHE A 373 8.09 -16.41 -17.14
CA PHE A 373 8.65 -15.36 -17.98
C PHE A 373 8.31 -15.54 -19.46
N ILE A 374 8.08 -16.80 -19.91
CA ILE A 374 7.56 -17.07 -21.27
C ILE A 374 6.13 -16.56 -21.40
N LYS A 375 5.30 -16.72 -20.36
CA LYS A 375 3.91 -16.18 -20.31
C LYS A 375 3.86 -14.67 -20.51
N LEU A 376 4.92 -13.92 -20.19
CA LEU A 376 4.96 -12.46 -20.39
C LEU A 376 4.72 -12.06 -21.84
N LYS A 377 5.12 -12.86 -22.82
CA LYS A 377 4.82 -12.59 -24.26
C LYS A 377 3.33 -12.44 -24.54
N GLY A 378 2.50 -13.20 -23.84
CA GLY A 378 1.04 -13.11 -23.96
C GLY A 378 0.44 -11.88 -23.29
N GLN A 379 1.11 -11.38 -22.25
CA GLN A 379 0.65 -10.24 -21.46
C GLN A 379 1.18 -8.89 -21.94
N LEU A 380 2.32 -8.88 -22.64
CA LEU A 380 3.05 -7.69 -23.08
C LEU A 380 3.17 -7.72 -24.62
N LYS A 381 2.05 -7.58 -25.33
CA LYS A 381 1.91 -7.84 -26.77
C LYS A 381 2.98 -7.20 -27.65
N ASP A 382 3.40 -5.95 -27.36
CA ASP A 382 4.23 -5.13 -28.20
C ASP A 382 5.65 -4.93 -27.63
N GLN A 383 5.97 -5.60 -26.53
CA GLN A 383 7.24 -5.43 -25.83
C GLN A 383 8.22 -6.54 -26.17
N LYS A 384 9.45 -6.17 -26.51
CA LYS A 384 10.53 -7.12 -26.72
C LYS A 384 11.09 -7.58 -25.37
N LEU A 385 11.20 -8.89 -25.23
CA LEU A 385 11.83 -9.54 -24.07
C LEU A 385 13.20 -10.04 -24.50
N HIS A 386 14.23 -9.61 -23.80
CA HIS A 386 15.59 -10.05 -23.98
C HIS A 386 16.01 -10.99 -22.84
N GLN A 387 16.88 -11.94 -23.12
CA GLN A 387 17.49 -12.84 -22.14
C GLN A 387 19.00 -12.69 -22.18
N LEU A 388 19.63 -12.54 -21.01
CA LEU A 388 21.08 -12.62 -20.83
C LEU A 388 21.42 -13.81 -19.93
N ASP A 389 22.30 -14.69 -20.42
CA ASP A 389 22.68 -15.88 -19.67
C ASP A 389 23.88 -15.57 -18.75
N CYS A 390 23.62 -15.53 -17.44
CA CYS A 390 24.66 -15.28 -16.43
C CYS A 390 25.59 -16.48 -16.18
N ALA A 391 25.37 -17.63 -16.84
CA ALA A 391 26.38 -18.68 -16.88
C ALA A 391 27.53 -18.29 -17.83
N ASP A 392 27.20 -17.63 -18.95
CA ASP A 392 28.16 -17.14 -19.93
C ASP A 392 28.80 -15.80 -19.48
N TYR A 393 28.04 -14.91 -18.88
CA TYR A 393 28.42 -13.54 -18.49
C TYR A 393 28.40 -13.30 -16.98
N SER A 394 29.03 -14.20 -16.21
CA SER A 394 28.98 -14.18 -14.74
C SER A 394 29.57 -12.92 -14.11
N LYS A 395 30.59 -12.31 -14.75
CA LYS A 395 31.19 -11.05 -14.27
C LYS A 395 30.20 -9.88 -14.36
N LEU A 396 29.63 -9.67 -15.53
CA LEU A 396 28.59 -8.62 -15.73
C LEU A 396 27.44 -8.73 -14.72
N CYS A 397 26.92 -9.96 -14.55
CA CYS A 397 25.83 -10.20 -13.59
C CYS A 397 26.24 -9.89 -12.14
N THR A 398 27.49 -10.16 -11.76
CA THR A 398 28.03 -9.81 -10.44
C THR A 398 28.18 -8.31 -10.30
N ASP A 399 28.73 -7.62 -11.30
CA ASP A 399 28.91 -6.16 -11.31
C ASP A 399 27.54 -5.44 -11.20
N LEU A 400 26.49 -5.99 -11.81
CA LEU A 400 25.10 -5.54 -11.68
C LEU A 400 24.42 -6.00 -10.39
N SER A 401 25.14 -6.68 -9.49
CA SER A 401 24.57 -7.22 -8.23
C SER A 401 23.40 -8.19 -8.46
N VAL A 402 23.40 -8.94 -9.55
CA VAL A 402 22.42 -9.99 -9.83
C VAL A 402 22.83 -11.28 -9.13
N THR A 403 22.28 -11.51 -7.92
CA THR A 403 22.61 -12.66 -7.07
C THR A 403 21.55 -13.75 -7.06
N ARG A 404 20.34 -13.45 -7.51
CA ARG A 404 19.20 -14.38 -7.59
C ARG A 404 18.76 -14.54 -9.05
N TYR A 405 18.31 -15.74 -9.41
CA TYR A 405 17.89 -16.05 -10.77
C TYR A 405 16.52 -16.72 -10.77
N PRO A 406 15.62 -16.35 -11.68
CA PRO A 406 15.79 -15.25 -12.64
C PRO A 406 15.62 -13.88 -11.97
N THR A 407 16.27 -12.85 -12.54
CA THR A 407 16.07 -11.45 -12.20
C THR A 407 15.65 -10.69 -13.45
N LEU A 408 14.76 -9.71 -13.32
CA LEU A 408 14.27 -8.91 -14.43
C LEU A 408 14.58 -7.43 -14.20
N PHE A 409 15.12 -6.78 -15.22
CA PHE A 409 15.31 -5.34 -15.29
C PHE A 409 14.43 -4.73 -16.36
N VAL A 410 13.90 -3.55 -16.07
CA VAL A 410 13.32 -2.63 -17.06
C VAL A 410 14.31 -1.50 -17.26
N LEU A 411 15.04 -1.53 -18.39
CA LEU A 411 15.94 -0.45 -18.83
C LEU A 411 15.07 0.69 -19.37
N LYS A 412 15.34 1.92 -18.95
CA LYS A 412 14.59 3.12 -19.32
C LYS A 412 15.44 4.35 -19.13
N ASP A 413 14.93 5.53 -19.49
CA ASP A 413 15.66 6.78 -19.36
C ASP A 413 16.22 7.00 -17.94
N GLY A 414 17.50 7.23 -17.86
CA GLY A 414 18.26 7.43 -16.63
C GLY A 414 18.80 6.17 -15.96
N GLY A 415 18.49 4.96 -16.46
CA GLY A 415 19.00 3.72 -15.89
C GLY A 415 18.08 2.51 -16.00
N TYR A 416 17.86 1.84 -14.89
CA TYR A 416 16.98 0.67 -14.85
C TYR A 416 16.18 0.61 -13.54
N GLU A 417 15.18 -0.23 -13.54
CA GLU A 417 14.45 -0.64 -12.34
C GLU A 417 14.35 -2.17 -12.28
N ARG A 418 14.70 -2.75 -11.13
CA ARG A 418 14.72 -4.19 -10.89
C ARG A 418 13.40 -4.68 -10.30
N TYR A 419 12.95 -5.85 -10.74
CA TYR A 419 11.82 -6.53 -10.15
C TYR A 419 12.20 -7.31 -8.89
N HIS A 420 11.51 -7.07 -7.80
CA HIS A 420 11.72 -7.73 -6.50
C HIS A 420 10.50 -8.54 -6.01
N GLY A 421 9.42 -8.57 -6.80
CA GLY A 421 8.16 -9.21 -6.43
C GLY A 421 8.14 -10.73 -6.64
N ARG A 422 6.93 -11.29 -6.62
CA ARG A 422 6.66 -12.72 -6.84
C ARG A 422 6.96 -13.09 -8.29
N GLN A 423 7.51 -14.30 -8.49
CA GLN A 423 7.83 -14.83 -9.82
C GLN A 423 6.58 -15.35 -10.55
N ASP A 424 5.56 -14.51 -10.68
CA ASP A 424 4.30 -14.75 -11.36
C ASP A 424 4.16 -13.79 -12.56
N ALA A 425 3.76 -14.31 -13.70
CA ALA A 425 3.73 -13.56 -14.95
C ALA A 425 2.82 -12.31 -14.88
N ALA A 426 1.69 -12.38 -14.17
CA ALA A 426 0.77 -11.25 -14.06
C ALA A 426 1.36 -10.14 -13.17
N ASP A 427 2.00 -10.49 -12.03
CA ASP A 427 2.67 -9.52 -11.16
C ASP A 427 3.84 -8.85 -11.87
N ILE A 428 4.65 -9.65 -12.58
CA ILE A 428 5.76 -9.15 -13.39
C ILE A 428 5.26 -8.20 -14.47
N ALA A 429 4.17 -8.55 -15.18
CA ALA A 429 3.59 -7.70 -16.23
C ALA A 429 3.02 -6.39 -15.68
N ILE A 430 2.40 -6.40 -14.49
CA ILE A 430 1.96 -5.18 -13.81
C ILE A 430 3.16 -4.29 -13.49
N PHE A 431 4.21 -4.87 -12.89
CA PHE A 431 5.44 -4.14 -12.59
C PHE A 431 6.05 -3.50 -13.85
N ILE A 432 6.19 -4.28 -14.94
CA ILE A 432 6.76 -3.78 -16.19
C ILE A 432 5.98 -2.56 -16.71
N ARG A 433 4.65 -2.65 -16.78
CA ARG A 433 3.81 -1.52 -17.22
C ARG A 433 3.98 -0.30 -16.32
N GLU A 434 4.02 -0.49 -15.00
CA GLU A 434 4.21 0.59 -14.04
C GLU A 434 5.62 1.20 -14.14
N ALA A 435 6.66 0.36 -14.28
CA ALA A 435 8.05 0.78 -14.37
C ALA A 435 8.35 1.55 -15.66
N MET A 436 7.75 1.14 -16.79
CA MET A 436 7.88 1.84 -18.08
C MET A 436 7.32 3.26 -18.06
N LEU A 437 6.29 3.49 -17.27
CA LEU A 437 5.61 4.81 -17.17
C LEU A 437 6.23 5.70 -16.08
N SER A 438 7.09 5.16 -15.23
CA SER A 438 7.62 5.88 -14.08
C SER A 438 9.08 6.29 -14.28
N PRO A 439 9.49 7.51 -13.91
CA PRO A 439 10.88 7.94 -13.94
C PRO A 439 11.70 7.40 -12.73
N LEU A 440 11.14 6.54 -11.87
CA LEU A 440 11.86 5.94 -10.76
C LEU A 440 12.97 5.02 -11.28
N ILE A 441 14.20 5.18 -10.78
CA ILE A 441 15.38 4.36 -11.15
C ILE A 441 16.02 3.74 -9.92
N GLU A 442 16.65 2.58 -10.07
CA GLU A 442 17.50 1.97 -9.05
C GLU A 442 18.90 2.59 -9.10
N LEU A 443 19.38 3.04 -7.95
CA LEU A 443 20.64 3.77 -7.82
C LEU A 443 21.75 2.86 -7.33
N THR A 444 22.88 2.88 -8.04
CA THR A 444 24.11 2.27 -7.60
C THR A 444 25.01 3.28 -6.85
N PRO A 445 26.03 2.81 -6.10
CA PRO A 445 26.98 3.72 -5.45
C PRO A 445 27.66 4.70 -6.39
N ALA A 446 27.82 4.35 -7.68
CA ALA A 446 28.44 5.22 -8.68
C ALA A 446 27.53 6.39 -9.09
N HIS A 447 26.21 6.14 -9.20
CA HIS A 447 25.24 7.15 -9.66
C HIS A 447 24.66 7.98 -8.51
N PHE A 448 24.70 7.46 -7.29
CA PHE A 448 24.12 8.11 -6.11
C PHE A 448 24.62 9.55 -5.86
N PRO A 449 25.91 9.89 -5.96
CA PRO A 449 26.39 11.26 -5.73
C PRO A 449 25.77 12.28 -6.67
N LEU A 450 25.60 11.93 -7.95
CA LEU A 450 25.07 12.84 -8.98
C LEU A 450 23.62 13.27 -8.69
N ILE A 451 22.84 12.37 -8.11
CA ILE A 451 21.42 12.60 -7.82
C ILE A 451 21.24 13.43 -6.55
N THR A 452 22.10 13.27 -5.54
CA THR A 452 22.00 14.01 -4.28
C THR A 452 22.38 15.48 -4.36
N GLU A 453 23.05 15.91 -5.42
CA GLU A 453 23.32 17.32 -5.71
C GLU A 453 22.07 18.06 -6.23
N SER A 454 21.14 17.30 -6.82
CA SER A 454 19.87 17.81 -7.33
C SER A 454 18.75 17.67 -6.30
N THR A 455 17.58 18.28 -6.59
CA THR A 455 16.36 18.01 -5.81
C THR A 455 15.88 16.60 -6.13
N SER A 456 16.03 15.71 -5.16
CA SER A 456 15.75 14.30 -5.35
C SER A 456 15.16 13.61 -4.12
N VAL A 457 14.42 12.54 -4.36
CA VAL A 457 13.87 11.63 -3.33
C VAL A 457 14.44 10.25 -3.55
N VAL A 458 15.04 9.67 -2.53
CA VAL A 458 15.64 8.34 -2.58
C VAL A 458 15.03 7.47 -1.49
N ASP A 459 14.45 6.34 -1.89
CA ASP A 459 14.01 5.28 -0.98
C ASP A 459 15.14 4.28 -0.75
N PHE A 460 15.48 4.06 0.51
CA PHE A 460 16.41 3.04 0.95
C PHE A 460 15.60 1.84 1.45
N PHE A 461 15.67 0.75 0.71
CA PHE A 461 14.84 -0.42 0.94
C PHE A 461 15.65 -1.72 1.05
N ALA A 462 14.98 -2.79 1.42
CA ALA A 462 15.51 -4.15 1.30
C ALA A 462 14.45 -5.06 0.67
N PRO A 463 14.82 -5.96 -0.29
CA PRO A 463 13.87 -6.82 -1.00
C PRO A 463 13.04 -7.77 -0.12
N TRP A 464 13.55 -8.09 1.06
CA TRP A 464 12.89 -8.95 2.05
C TRP A 464 11.96 -8.20 3.02
N CYS A 465 11.85 -6.87 2.88
CA CYS A 465 11.07 -6.01 3.76
C CYS A 465 9.66 -5.79 3.18
N PRO A 466 8.58 -6.36 3.75
CA PRO A 466 7.23 -6.21 3.19
C PRO A 466 6.76 -4.76 3.07
N PRO A 467 6.92 -3.87 4.09
CA PRO A 467 6.54 -2.46 3.95
C PRO A 467 7.29 -1.74 2.82
N CYS A 468 8.52 -2.19 2.48
CA CYS A 468 9.29 -1.63 1.38
C CYS A 468 8.66 -2.00 0.02
N MET A 469 8.27 -3.25 -0.12
CA MET A 469 7.61 -3.73 -1.34
C MET A 469 6.27 -3.04 -1.59
N MET A 470 5.58 -2.65 -0.51
CA MET A 470 4.34 -1.84 -0.59
C MET A 470 4.63 -0.37 -0.93
N LEU A 471 5.77 0.19 -0.53
CA LEU A 471 6.14 1.59 -0.79
C LEU A 471 6.54 1.82 -2.26
N LEU A 472 7.27 0.90 -2.89
CA LEU A 472 7.79 1.07 -4.25
C LEU A 472 6.70 1.40 -5.30
N PRO A 473 5.52 0.76 -5.34
CA PRO A 473 4.42 1.16 -6.22
C PRO A 473 3.90 2.58 -5.95
N GLU A 474 3.82 2.99 -4.68
CA GLU A 474 3.41 4.34 -4.29
C GLU A 474 4.44 5.38 -4.75
N LEU A 475 5.73 5.05 -4.61
CA LEU A 475 6.84 5.90 -5.05
C LEU A 475 6.82 6.08 -6.58
N ARG A 476 6.52 5.02 -7.37
CA ARG A 476 6.35 5.12 -8.83
C ARG A 476 5.21 6.07 -9.18
N ARG A 477 4.09 5.98 -8.46
CA ARG A 477 2.93 6.87 -8.68
C ARG A 477 3.25 8.32 -8.34
N ALA A 478 3.94 8.58 -7.22
CA ALA A 478 4.38 9.92 -6.86
C ALA A 478 5.38 10.50 -7.88
N ALA A 479 6.31 9.67 -8.37
CA ALA A 479 7.30 10.07 -9.36
C ALA A 479 6.67 10.53 -10.69
N ARG A 480 5.55 9.94 -11.09
CA ARG A 480 4.81 10.37 -12.29
C ARG A 480 4.15 11.74 -12.15
N GLU A 481 3.81 12.14 -10.92
CA GLU A 481 3.13 13.43 -10.68
C GLU A 481 4.11 14.59 -10.48
N MET A 482 5.36 14.31 -10.08
CA MET A 482 6.36 15.34 -9.77
C MET A 482 7.58 15.28 -10.70
N THR A 483 7.48 15.92 -11.86
CA THR A 483 8.52 15.91 -12.90
C THR A 483 9.75 16.77 -12.57
N ASN A 484 9.67 17.66 -11.57
CA ASN A 484 10.74 18.53 -11.14
C ASN A 484 11.59 17.96 -9.98
N VAL A 485 11.34 16.73 -9.59
CA VAL A 485 12.06 15.99 -8.54
C VAL A 485 12.54 14.67 -9.12
N ILE A 486 13.81 14.32 -8.89
CA ILE A 486 14.37 13.04 -9.31
C ILE A 486 14.00 11.98 -8.27
N PHE A 487 13.49 10.83 -8.73
CA PHE A 487 13.13 9.71 -7.86
C PHE A 487 14.07 8.54 -8.07
N GLY A 488 14.65 8.07 -6.97
CA GLY A 488 15.53 6.91 -6.96
C GLY A 488 15.22 5.92 -5.85
N SER A 489 15.69 4.70 -6.00
CA SER A 489 15.66 3.68 -4.96
C SER A 489 17.04 3.03 -4.80
N VAL A 490 17.41 2.65 -3.59
CA VAL A 490 18.66 1.96 -3.27
C VAL A 490 18.34 0.64 -2.58
N ASP A 491 18.76 -0.47 -3.20
CA ASP A 491 18.69 -1.77 -2.55
C ASP A 491 19.83 -1.91 -1.53
N CYS A 492 19.49 -1.82 -0.24
CA CYS A 492 20.45 -1.91 0.86
C CYS A 492 20.94 -3.35 1.12
N ALA A 493 20.32 -4.37 0.54
CA ALA A 493 20.84 -5.73 0.58
C ALA A 493 22.00 -5.90 -0.44
N ALA A 494 21.90 -5.23 -1.59
CA ALA A 494 22.95 -5.18 -2.61
C ALA A 494 24.05 -4.15 -2.26
N HIS A 495 23.68 -3.00 -1.70
CA HIS A 495 24.57 -1.85 -1.47
C HIS A 495 24.66 -1.44 0.01
N ALA A 496 24.90 -2.43 0.89
CA ALA A 496 24.92 -2.23 2.36
C ALA A 496 25.88 -1.13 2.83
N GLN A 497 27.04 -0.97 2.20
CA GLN A 497 28.02 0.06 2.57
C GLN A 497 27.48 1.48 2.30
N LEU A 498 26.82 1.71 1.18
CA LEU A 498 26.18 3.00 0.88
C LEU A 498 25.13 3.34 1.92
N CYS A 499 24.26 2.40 2.27
CA CYS A 499 23.21 2.59 3.27
C CYS A 499 23.79 2.88 4.67
N GLN A 500 24.86 2.19 5.04
CA GLN A 500 25.56 2.46 6.30
C GLN A 500 26.19 3.85 6.33
N GLN A 501 26.87 4.28 5.24
CA GLN A 501 27.43 5.62 5.11
C GLN A 501 26.38 6.72 5.22
N ARG A 502 25.15 6.46 4.77
CA ARG A 502 24.01 7.38 4.88
C ARG A 502 23.24 7.22 6.19
N SER A 503 23.76 6.44 7.14
CA SER A 503 23.16 6.22 8.46
C SER A 503 21.74 5.66 8.42
N ILE A 504 21.41 4.85 7.41
CA ILE A 504 20.12 4.17 7.29
C ILE A 504 20.08 3.03 8.30
N ARG A 505 19.10 3.06 9.23
CA ARG A 505 18.98 2.11 10.35
C ARG A 505 17.71 1.26 10.31
N SER A 506 16.76 1.62 9.47
CA SER A 506 15.47 0.93 9.31
C SER A 506 14.98 1.02 7.87
N TYR A 507 14.12 0.09 7.47
CA TYR A 507 13.54 0.03 6.12
C TYR A 507 12.01 0.02 6.21
N PRO A 508 11.31 0.71 5.27
CA PRO A 508 11.86 1.66 4.31
C PRO A 508 12.25 2.97 4.99
N THR A 509 13.28 3.62 4.46
CA THR A 509 13.66 5.00 4.84
C THR A 509 13.79 5.82 3.58
N MET A 510 12.99 6.86 3.47
CA MET A 510 12.99 7.79 2.36
C MET A 510 13.72 9.07 2.74
N VAL A 511 14.67 9.50 1.91
CA VAL A 511 15.46 10.72 2.11
C VAL A 511 15.25 11.65 0.92
N MET A 512 14.78 12.86 1.18
CA MET A 512 14.75 13.92 0.19
C MET A 512 15.97 14.80 0.32
N TYR A 513 16.69 14.98 -0.78
CA TYR A 513 17.80 15.92 -0.90
C TYR A 513 17.29 17.21 -1.53
N ASN A 514 17.45 18.32 -0.83
CA ASN A 514 17.16 19.64 -1.34
C ASN A 514 18.36 20.55 -1.11
N SER A 515 19.03 21.02 -2.19
CA SER A 515 20.29 21.75 -2.13
C SER A 515 21.33 21.01 -1.26
N SER A 516 21.49 19.72 -1.50
CA SER A 516 22.39 18.79 -0.78
C SER A 516 22.06 18.57 0.70
N LYS A 517 20.96 19.12 1.21
CA LYS A 517 20.49 18.90 2.59
C LYS A 517 19.55 17.69 2.64
N PRO A 518 19.84 16.66 3.45
CA PRO A 518 18.97 15.51 3.58
C PRO A 518 17.81 15.78 4.54
N HIS A 519 16.60 15.38 4.13
CA HIS A 519 15.39 15.37 4.94
C HIS A 519 14.87 13.94 4.96
N THR A 520 14.79 13.32 6.13
CA THR A 520 14.52 11.89 6.27
C THR A 520 13.12 11.62 6.84
N THR A 521 12.45 10.63 6.29
CA THR A 521 11.23 10.05 6.85
C THR A 521 11.30 8.53 6.75
N SER A 522 10.68 7.80 7.68
CA SER A 522 10.74 6.33 7.73
C SER A 522 9.34 5.73 7.76
N GLY A 523 9.27 4.43 7.41
CA GLY A 523 8.05 3.65 7.38
C GLY A 523 7.25 3.82 6.08
N TYR A 524 6.24 2.97 5.93
CA TYR A 524 5.33 3.00 4.77
C TYR A 524 4.64 4.36 4.62
N LYS A 525 4.50 4.80 3.39
CA LYS A 525 3.77 6.00 2.99
C LYS A 525 3.02 5.74 1.69
N ASN A 526 1.77 6.17 1.62
CA ASN A 526 1.05 6.19 0.36
C ASN A 526 1.52 7.36 -0.52
N LYS A 527 1.06 7.39 -1.77
CA LYS A 527 1.41 8.43 -2.74
C LYS A 527 1.20 9.86 -2.20
N ASP A 528 0.06 10.12 -1.57
CA ASP A 528 -0.28 11.47 -1.09
C ASP A 528 0.59 11.90 0.10
N ASP A 529 0.96 10.95 0.97
CA ASP A 529 1.93 11.18 2.05
C ASP A 529 3.32 11.52 1.50
N ILE A 530 3.75 10.84 0.42
CA ILE A 530 5.02 11.10 -0.27
C ILE A 530 5.00 12.52 -0.86
N LEU A 531 3.97 12.86 -1.62
CA LEU A 531 3.80 14.19 -2.23
C LEU A 531 3.74 15.30 -1.16
N SER A 532 3.03 15.04 -0.05
CA SER A 532 2.97 15.95 1.09
C SER A 532 4.35 16.16 1.73
N PHE A 533 5.10 15.08 1.94
CA PHE A 533 6.47 15.17 2.48
C PHE A 533 7.39 16.00 1.58
N ILE A 534 7.36 15.77 0.27
CA ILE A 534 8.13 16.52 -0.71
C ILE A 534 7.74 18.00 -0.70
N SER A 535 6.44 18.28 -0.71
CA SER A 535 5.91 19.65 -0.65
C SER A 535 6.34 20.36 0.63
N ASP A 536 6.35 19.68 1.77
CA ASP A 536 6.76 20.23 3.06
C ASP A 536 8.26 20.57 3.11
N VAL A 537 9.09 19.83 2.37
CA VAL A 537 10.52 20.11 2.26
C VAL A 537 10.80 21.27 1.30
N LEU A 538 10.09 21.30 0.15
CA LEU A 538 10.25 22.37 -0.86
C LEU A 538 9.67 23.70 -0.36
N ASN A 539 8.51 23.65 0.27
CA ASN A 539 7.77 24.81 0.76
C ASN A 539 7.37 24.55 2.23
N PRO A 540 8.31 24.73 3.18
CA PRO A 540 8.05 24.45 4.58
C PRO A 540 6.87 25.27 5.10
N PRO A 541 5.81 24.63 5.65
CA PRO A 541 4.65 25.37 6.18
C PRO A 541 5.03 26.18 7.43
N VAL A 542 6.09 25.76 8.15
CA VAL A 542 6.64 26.46 9.30
C VAL A 542 7.89 27.21 8.90
N ILE A 543 7.86 28.53 9.06
CA ILE A 543 8.99 29.43 8.71
C ILE A 543 10.08 29.29 9.77
N THR A 544 11.28 28.89 9.37
CA THR A 544 12.44 28.93 10.28
C THR A 544 13.03 30.33 10.31
N LEU A 545 13.11 30.93 11.51
CA LEU A 545 13.66 32.30 11.68
C LEU A 545 15.06 32.23 12.27
N ASP A 546 16.03 32.74 11.52
CA ASP A 546 17.33 33.16 12.06
C ASP A 546 17.20 34.49 12.83
N TYR A 547 18.28 34.98 13.42
CA TYR A 547 18.25 36.21 14.21
C TYR A 547 17.84 37.44 13.39
N SER A 548 18.32 37.57 12.17
CA SER A 548 17.98 38.69 11.28
C SER A 548 16.53 38.68 10.85
N GLN A 549 16.02 37.51 10.50
CA GLN A 549 14.60 37.29 10.15
C GLN A 549 13.68 37.46 11.37
N TRP A 550 14.14 37.02 12.55
CA TRP A 550 13.40 37.22 13.79
C TRP A 550 13.24 38.71 14.11
N ILE A 551 14.33 39.52 13.96
CA ILE A 551 14.25 40.97 14.10
C ILE A 551 13.21 41.58 13.15
N LEU A 552 13.22 41.19 11.88
CA LEU A 552 12.32 41.75 10.88
C LEU A 552 10.88 41.32 11.09
N LYS A 553 10.64 40.05 11.43
CA LYS A 553 9.29 39.40 11.42
C LYS A 553 8.61 39.47 12.79
N ILE A 554 9.35 39.43 13.88
CA ILE A 554 8.80 39.39 15.25
C ILE A 554 9.09 40.71 15.97
N ASN A 555 10.35 41.14 16.07
CA ASN A 555 10.68 42.36 16.78
C ASN A 555 10.10 43.60 16.09
N ASN A 556 10.08 43.64 14.76
CA ASN A 556 9.54 44.74 13.94
C ASN A 556 8.23 44.33 13.23
N LYS A 557 7.46 43.42 13.83
CA LYS A 557 6.20 42.87 13.27
C LYS A 557 5.24 43.99 12.83
N LYS A 558 4.59 43.81 11.68
CA LYS A 558 3.52 44.71 11.22
C LYS A 558 2.26 44.59 12.07
N GLU A 559 1.45 45.64 12.12
CA GLU A 559 0.23 45.68 12.94
C GLU A 559 -0.81 44.68 12.47
N ASP A 560 -0.91 44.43 11.17
CA ASP A 560 -1.92 43.56 10.54
C ASP A 560 -1.53 42.06 10.49
N GLU A 561 -0.35 41.69 10.99
CA GLU A 561 0.16 40.34 11.00
C GLU A 561 -0.05 39.67 12.36
N VAL A 562 -0.35 38.35 12.34
CA VAL A 562 -0.34 37.45 13.51
C VAL A 562 0.75 36.42 13.33
N TRP A 563 1.61 36.27 14.33
CA TRP A 563 2.70 35.31 14.29
C TRP A 563 2.60 34.34 15.45
N PHE A 564 2.58 33.03 15.13
CA PHE A 564 2.70 31.93 16.08
C PHE A 564 4.13 31.41 16.01
N VAL A 565 4.86 31.43 17.13
CA VAL A 565 6.28 31.09 17.15
C VAL A 565 6.56 30.02 18.19
N ASP A 566 7.19 28.92 17.73
CA ASP A 566 7.76 27.88 18.60
C ASP A 566 9.25 28.16 18.83
N TYR A 567 9.62 28.39 20.07
CA TYR A 567 11.02 28.50 20.52
C TYR A 567 11.46 27.14 21.02
N TYR A 568 12.39 26.50 20.32
CA TYR A 568 12.75 25.11 20.54
C TYR A 568 14.25 24.87 20.63
N ALA A 569 14.64 23.65 21.01
CA ALA A 569 16.00 23.12 20.85
C ALA A 569 15.95 21.76 20.13
N PRO A 570 16.87 21.45 19.19
CA PRO A 570 16.83 20.22 18.37
C PRO A 570 16.92 18.93 19.19
N TRP A 571 17.59 18.97 20.33
CA TRP A 571 17.76 17.83 21.24
C TRP A 571 16.59 17.63 22.24
N CYS A 572 15.63 18.53 22.26
CA CYS A 572 14.51 18.51 23.20
C CYS A 572 13.44 17.49 22.77
N GLY A 573 13.22 16.43 23.53
CA GLY A 573 12.26 15.38 23.23
C GLY A 573 10.82 15.87 23.05
N HIS A 574 10.35 16.81 23.89
CA HIS A 574 9.01 17.41 23.75
C HIS A 574 8.88 18.28 22.48
N CYS A 575 9.96 18.93 22.05
CA CYS A 575 9.98 19.71 20.81
C CYS A 575 9.87 18.77 19.58
N ILE A 576 10.56 17.63 19.62
CA ILE A 576 10.48 16.62 18.55
C ILE A 576 9.05 16.05 18.45
N GLN A 577 8.39 15.81 19.59
CA GLN A 577 6.99 15.35 19.63
C GLN A 577 5.98 16.41 19.15
N LEU A 578 6.26 17.69 19.41
CA LEU A 578 5.43 18.82 18.97
C LEU A 578 5.51 19.08 17.46
N ALA A 579 6.66 18.88 16.85
CA ALA A 579 6.95 19.30 15.48
C ALA A 579 5.92 18.82 14.43
N PRO A 580 5.39 17.57 14.45
CA PRO A 580 4.32 17.14 13.53
C PRO A 580 3.03 17.95 13.72
N SER A 581 2.60 18.16 14.97
CA SER A 581 1.40 18.96 15.28
C SER A 581 1.57 20.42 14.87
N TRP A 582 2.78 20.97 15.01
CA TRP A 582 3.11 22.33 14.64
C TRP A 582 3.09 22.53 13.11
N ASN A 583 3.58 21.56 12.34
CA ASN A 583 3.46 21.55 10.89
C ASN A 583 2.01 21.46 10.41
N LEU A 584 1.21 20.56 11.00
CA LEU A 584 -0.23 20.45 10.69
C LEU A 584 -1.00 21.72 11.05
N PHE A 585 -0.63 22.38 12.17
CA PHE A 585 -1.17 23.67 12.54
C PHE A 585 -0.86 24.73 11.48
N ALA A 586 0.39 24.83 11.04
CA ALA A 586 0.80 25.77 10.00
C ALA A 586 0.03 25.56 8.69
N LYS A 587 -0.11 24.29 8.24
CA LYS A 587 -0.92 23.96 7.06
C LYS A 587 -2.38 24.39 7.22
N SER A 588 -2.94 24.26 8.42
CA SER A 588 -4.32 24.65 8.65
C SER A 588 -4.55 26.17 8.61
N LEU A 589 -3.49 26.97 8.70
CA LEU A 589 -3.55 28.43 8.61
C LEU A 589 -3.33 28.98 7.19
N SER A 590 -3.14 28.15 6.19
CA SER A 590 -2.87 28.58 4.80
C SER A 590 -3.94 29.47 4.18
N GLN A 591 -5.16 29.47 4.71
CA GLN A 591 -6.28 30.32 4.28
C GLN A 591 -6.20 31.75 4.83
N TRP A 592 -5.32 32.04 5.80
CA TRP A 592 -5.14 33.38 6.38
C TRP A 592 -3.86 34.02 5.91
N ASP A 593 -3.93 34.94 4.93
CA ASP A 593 -2.77 35.59 4.32
C ASP A 593 -1.90 36.39 5.31
N LYS A 594 -2.46 36.73 6.47
CA LYS A 594 -1.80 37.54 7.52
C LYS A 594 -1.46 36.76 8.79
N ALA A 595 -1.66 35.46 8.79
CA ALA A 595 -1.31 34.59 9.91
C ALA A 595 -0.13 33.69 9.54
N PHE A 596 0.93 33.74 10.33
CA PHE A 596 2.18 33.05 10.06
C PHE A 596 2.55 32.12 11.22
N VAL A 597 3.13 30.98 10.88
CA VAL A 597 3.66 30.02 11.84
C VAL A 597 5.17 29.90 11.64
N ALA A 598 5.91 30.07 12.73
CA ALA A 598 7.36 30.06 12.69
C ALA A 598 7.96 29.22 13.80
N LYS A 599 9.25 28.92 13.66
CA LYS A 599 10.08 28.30 14.69
C LYS A 599 11.44 29.00 14.79
N VAL A 600 11.98 29.04 16.01
CA VAL A 600 13.27 29.62 16.33
C VAL A 600 14.10 28.60 17.08
N ASP A 601 15.22 28.18 16.51
CA ASP A 601 16.19 27.32 17.18
C ASP A 601 17.02 28.12 18.17
N CYS A 602 16.77 27.92 19.46
CA CYS A 602 17.45 28.64 20.52
C CYS A 602 18.91 28.20 20.75
N THR A 603 19.37 27.13 20.11
CA THR A 603 20.78 26.73 20.15
C THR A 603 21.63 27.54 19.17
N THR A 604 21.07 27.94 18.05
CA THR A 604 21.72 28.74 16.99
C THR A 604 21.34 30.23 17.05
N THR A 605 20.11 30.52 17.55
CA THR A 605 19.55 31.87 17.60
C THR A 605 19.38 32.35 19.06
N GLN A 606 20.42 32.11 19.87
CA GLN A 606 20.40 32.36 21.32
C GLN A 606 20.05 33.80 21.70
N GLN A 607 20.46 34.79 20.88
CA GLN A 607 20.18 36.22 21.12
C GLN A 607 18.67 36.48 21.13
N ALA A 608 17.90 35.96 20.16
CA ALA A 608 16.47 36.13 20.10
C ALA A 608 15.77 35.48 21.32
N CYS A 609 16.18 34.27 21.68
CA CYS A 609 15.63 33.55 22.81
C CYS A 609 15.92 34.24 24.15
N ASN A 610 17.10 34.81 24.33
CA ASN A 610 17.47 35.62 25.51
C ASN A 610 16.63 36.89 25.58
N MET A 611 16.45 37.60 24.47
CA MET A 611 15.61 38.81 24.39
C MET A 611 14.14 38.51 24.71
N GLU A 612 13.66 37.32 24.36
CA GLU A 612 12.31 36.84 24.68
C GLU A 612 12.21 36.23 26.09
N GLY A 613 13.32 36.07 26.81
CA GLY A 613 13.31 35.44 28.12
C GLY A 613 12.87 33.97 28.11
N ILE A 614 13.19 33.23 27.04
CA ILE A 614 12.85 31.80 26.89
C ILE A 614 13.71 31.01 27.87
N ARG A 615 13.07 30.24 28.77
CA ARG A 615 13.75 29.46 29.82
C ARG A 615 13.48 27.97 29.73
N ALA A 616 12.52 27.57 28.92
CA ALA A 616 12.11 26.17 28.75
C ALA A 616 11.71 25.88 27.29
N TYR A 617 11.82 24.64 26.86
CA TYR A 617 11.50 24.18 25.51
C TYR A 617 10.47 23.03 25.55
N PRO A 618 9.49 23.01 24.63
CA PRO A 618 9.13 24.11 23.70
C PRO A 618 8.44 25.26 24.45
N THR A 619 8.60 26.49 23.95
CA THR A 619 7.79 27.64 24.36
C THR A 619 7.08 28.21 23.14
N ILE A 620 5.76 28.14 23.12
CA ILE A 620 4.92 28.63 22.01
C ILE A 620 4.31 29.97 22.40
N ARG A 621 4.46 30.96 21.52
CA ARG A 621 3.89 32.30 21.68
C ARG A 621 3.11 32.73 20.45
N VAL A 622 2.04 33.54 20.68
CA VAL A 622 1.36 34.31 19.64
C VAL A 622 1.65 35.79 19.83
N TYR A 623 1.99 36.43 18.72
CA TYR A 623 2.14 37.89 18.61
C TYR A 623 0.94 38.41 17.83
N GLU A 624 0.01 39.07 18.55
CA GLU A 624 -1.33 39.39 18.05
C GLU A 624 -1.32 40.51 17.00
N ALA A 625 -2.38 40.58 16.17
CA ALA A 625 -2.63 41.75 15.32
C ALA A 625 -3.00 42.98 16.19
N GLY A 626 -2.85 44.19 15.64
CA GLY A 626 -3.14 45.43 16.33
C GLY A 626 -1.99 46.00 17.20
N ALA A 627 -0.88 45.26 17.34
CA ALA A 627 0.31 45.71 18.04
C ALA A 627 1.54 45.63 17.14
N ARG A 628 2.38 46.65 17.18
CA ARG A 628 3.70 46.67 16.54
C ARG A 628 4.72 45.92 17.40
N GLY A 629 5.55 45.11 16.77
CA GLY A 629 6.64 44.42 17.42
C GLY A 629 6.24 43.37 18.44
N ARG A 630 7.19 43.01 19.30
CA ARG A 630 7.13 41.86 20.23
C ARG A 630 6.46 42.14 21.58
N VAL A 631 6.04 43.36 21.84
CA VAL A 631 5.68 43.82 23.21
C VAL A 631 4.43 43.12 23.79
N GLN A 632 3.54 42.66 22.91
CA GLN A 632 2.33 41.93 23.33
C GLN A 632 2.33 40.53 22.77
N TYR A 633 2.55 39.53 23.61
CA TYR A 633 2.39 38.13 23.27
C TYR A 633 1.53 37.41 24.30
N LYS A 634 0.94 36.31 23.88
CA LYS A 634 0.33 35.31 24.77
C LYS A 634 1.09 34.00 24.62
N GLN A 635 1.27 33.30 25.73
CA GLN A 635 1.98 32.02 25.73
C GLN A 635 1.00 30.87 25.83
N TYR A 636 1.19 29.84 25.01
CA TYR A 636 0.44 28.60 25.07
C TYR A 636 0.83 27.78 26.29
N GLN A 637 -0.17 27.20 26.99
CA GLN A 637 0.02 26.41 28.21
C GLN A 637 -0.52 24.96 28.07
N GLY A 638 -0.80 24.50 26.84
CA GLY A 638 -1.39 23.19 26.59
C GLY A 638 -0.36 22.06 26.33
N TRP A 639 -0.89 20.89 25.98
CA TRP A 639 -0.10 19.64 25.81
C TRP A 639 0.45 19.40 24.39
N GLY A 640 0.33 20.38 23.48
CA GLY A 640 0.91 20.28 22.12
C GLY A 640 0.09 19.44 21.13
N GLN A 641 -1.13 19.04 21.47
CA GLN A 641 -2.01 18.35 20.51
C GLN A 641 -2.57 19.35 19.50
N ILE A 642 -2.70 18.93 18.24
CA ILE A 642 -3.13 19.81 17.13
C ILE A 642 -4.46 20.53 17.41
N HIS A 643 -5.46 19.85 17.98
CA HIS A 643 -6.77 20.45 18.28
C HIS A 643 -6.70 21.51 19.39
N ASP A 644 -5.83 21.30 20.41
CA ASP A 644 -5.65 22.25 21.49
C ASP A 644 -4.95 23.51 20.98
N ILE A 645 -3.92 23.35 20.12
CA ILE A 645 -3.20 24.46 19.50
C ILE A 645 -4.16 25.28 18.62
N LYS A 646 -4.98 24.61 17.79
CA LYS A 646 -5.99 25.28 16.95
C LYS A 646 -7.00 26.04 17.80
N GLY A 647 -7.57 25.39 18.81
CA GLY A 647 -8.53 26.02 19.72
C GLY A 647 -7.97 27.27 20.41
N TRP A 648 -6.70 27.20 20.87
CA TRP A 648 -6.01 28.33 21.47
C TRP A 648 -5.71 29.46 20.46
N ALA A 649 -5.38 29.12 19.20
CA ALA A 649 -4.99 30.08 18.17
C ALA A 649 -6.20 30.85 17.60
N MET A 650 -7.39 30.24 17.54
CA MET A 650 -8.58 30.82 16.90
C MET A 650 -8.94 32.24 17.31
N PRO A 651 -8.88 32.65 18.61
CA PRO A 651 -9.20 34.03 19.02
C PRO A 651 -8.26 35.10 18.47
N TYR A 652 -7.08 34.71 18.02
CA TYR A 652 -6.04 35.62 17.51
C TYR A 652 -6.02 35.73 15.98
N LEU A 653 -6.74 34.83 15.29
CA LEU A 653 -6.80 34.85 13.84
C LEU A 653 -7.78 35.90 13.33
N PRO A 654 -7.50 36.55 12.19
CA PRO A 654 -8.48 37.36 11.49
C PRO A 654 -9.72 36.54 11.19
N SER A 655 -10.90 36.97 11.64
CA SER A 655 -12.14 36.23 11.46
C SER A 655 -13.08 36.98 10.53
N ASP A 656 -13.58 36.30 9.50
CA ASP A 656 -14.70 36.77 8.68
C ASP A 656 -16.05 36.41 9.33
N VAL A 657 -16.04 35.73 10.49
CA VAL A 657 -17.25 35.39 11.29
C VAL A 657 -17.52 36.51 12.31
N GLU A 658 -18.60 37.28 12.10
CA GLU A 658 -18.93 38.37 12.96
C GLU A 658 -19.48 37.89 14.31
N THR A 659 -18.93 38.37 15.43
CA THR A 659 -19.50 38.11 16.75
C THR A 659 -20.73 38.99 16.96
N LEU A 660 -21.90 38.33 17.06
CA LEU A 660 -23.20 39.02 17.16
C LEU A 660 -23.67 39.13 18.61
N VAL A 661 -23.89 40.37 19.04
CA VAL A 661 -24.62 40.67 20.28
C VAL A 661 -26.12 40.86 19.95
N PRO A 662 -27.06 40.76 20.92
CA PRO A 662 -28.50 40.81 20.62
C PRO A 662 -28.92 41.99 19.75
N LYS A 663 -28.38 43.18 19.96
CA LYS A 663 -28.67 44.36 19.16
C LYS A 663 -28.18 44.18 17.70
N HIS A 664 -26.95 43.70 17.51
CA HIS A 664 -26.42 43.47 16.18
C HIS A 664 -27.16 42.33 15.47
N PHE A 665 -27.56 41.27 16.20
CA PHE A 665 -28.35 40.20 15.66
C PHE A 665 -29.70 40.70 15.09
N VAL A 666 -30.42 41.52 15.85
CA VAL A 666 -31.69 42.10 15.37
C VAL A 666 -31.46 43.03 14.18
N ASP A 667 -30.48 43.93 14.26
CA ASP A 667 -30.32 44.98 13.24
C ASP A 667 -29.62 44.43 11.95
N LYS A 668 -28.64 43.54 12.11
CA LYS A 668 -27.84 43.01 10.96
C LYS A 668 -28.36 41.70 10.39
N VAL A 669 -29.05 40.87 11.17
CA VAL A 669 -29.54 39.56 10.72
C VAL A 669 -31.06 39.63 10.48
N LEU A 670 -31.87 39.93 11.52
CA LEU A 670 -33.33 39.85 11.36
C LEU A 670 -33.91 40.93 10.46
N LYS A 671 -33.33 42.12 10.44
CA LYS A 671 -33.77 43.24 9.60
C LYS A 671 -32.96 43.35 8.28
N SER A 672 -32.03 42.42 8.04
CA SER A 672 -31.17 42.48 6.86
C SER A 672 -31.94 42.12 5.57
N ARG A 673 -31.57 42.80 4.48
CA ARG A 673 -31.92 42.39 3.11
C ARG A 673 -31.00 41.29 2.59
N SER A 674 -29.75 41.24 3.06
CA SER A 674 -28.77 40.24 2.69
C SER A 674 -28.94 38.99 3.55
N PRO A 675 -28.71 37.80 3.01
CA PRO A 675 -28.81 36.55 3.77
C PRO A 675 -27.70 36.45 4.82
N TRP A 676 -27.96 35.69 5.89
CA TRP A 676 -27.03 35.44 6.97
C TRP A 676 -27.02 33.97 7.36
N LEU A 677 -25.82 33.48 7.74
CA LEU A 677 -25.64 32.19 8.40
C LEU A 677 -25.08 32.44 9.80
N VAL A 678 -25.78 31.94 10.83
CA VAL A 678 -25.43 32.22 12.21
C VAL A 678 -25.27 30.95 13.02
N GLU A 679 -24.10 30.79 13.63
CA GLU A 679 -23.80 29.72 14.60
C GLU A 679 -24.22 30.19 16.02
N PHE A 680 -24.98 29.35 16.72
CA PHE A 680 -25.25 29.47 18.14
C PHE A 680 -24.41 28.47 18.89
N TYR A 681 -23.52 28.96 19.77
CA TYR A 681 -22.53 28.14 20.44
C TYR A 681 -22.33 28.46 21.91
N THR A 682 -21.65 27.56 22.65
CA THR A 682 -21.10 27.88 23.97
C THR A 682 -19.60 27.58 23.99
N PRO A 683 -18.77 28.40 24.68
CA PRO A 683 -17.32 28.20 24.70
C PRO A 683 -16.84 26.86 25.27
N MET A 684 -17.65 26.25 26.16
CA MET A 684 -17.32 24.97 26.82
C MET A 684 -17.79 23.74 26.03
N CYS A 685 -18.40 23.91 24.89
CA CYS A 685 -18.93 22.87 24.05
C CYS A 685 -17.81 22.30 23.16
N GLY A 686 -17.39 21.06 23.38
CA GLY A 686 -16.36 20.39 22.59
C GLY A 686 -16.69 20.30 21.08
N PRO A 687 -17.91 19.90 20.67
CA PRO A 687 -18.34 19.97 19.26
C PRO A 687 -18.24 21.38 18.67
N CYS A 688 -18.62 22.45 19.41
CA CYS A 688 -18.49 23.81 18.92
C CYS A 688 -17.05 24.23 18.67
N GLN A 689 -16.14 23.85 19.55
CA GLN A 689 -14.70 24.13 19.37
C GLN A 689 -14.14 23.47 18.11
N ARG A 690 -14.57 22.23 17.81
CA ARG A 690 -14.20 21.56 16.56
C ARG A 690 -14.82 22.21 15.33
N PHE A 691 -16.08 22.66 15.43
CA PHE A 691 -16.80 23.28 14.33
C PHE A 691 -16.32 24.72 14.03
N ALA A 692 -15.70 25.42 14.98
CA ALA A 692 -15.22 26.78 14.80
C ALA A 692 -14.25 26.92 13.57
N THR A 693 -13.41 25.93 13.29
CA THR A 693 -12.54 25.94 12.12
C THR A 693 -13.34 25.83 10.81
N GLU A 694 -14.38 25.00 10.81
CA GLU A 694 -15.28 24.85 9.65
C GLU A 694 -16.10 26.13 9.41
N MET A 695 -16.52 26.83 10.48
CA MET A 695 -17.20 28.12 10.37
C MET A 695 -16.32 29.19 9.72
N GLU A 696 -15.05 29.28 10.07
CA GLU A 696 -14.12 30.24 9.43
C GLU A 696 -13.89 29.88 7.94
N ARG A 697 -13.69 28.58 7.60
CA ARG A 697 -13.63 28.15 6.20
C ARG A 697 -14.90 28.51 5.44
N LEU A 698 -16.06 28.25 6.05
CA LEU A 698 -17.35 28.50 5.46
C LEU A 698 -17.57 30.00 5.22
N ALA A 699 -17.15 30.86 6.16
CA ALA A 699 -17.17 32.29 6.01
C ALA A 699 -16.33 32.76 4.81
N GLY A 700 -15.14 32.16 4.61
CA GLY A 700 -14.30 32.42 3.44
C GLY A 700 -14.97 32.02 2.12
N LEU A 701 -15.58 30.81 2.07
CA LEU A 701 -16.29 30.29 0.88
C LEU A 701 -17.56 31.12 0.54
N LEU A 702 -18.22 31.68 1.56
CA LEU A 702 -19.45 32.46 1.42
C LEU A 702 -19.19 33.98 1.38
N LYS A 703 -17.95 34.40 1.45
CA LYS A 703 -17.56 35.82 1.39
C LYS A 703 -18.20 36.48 0.16
N LYS A 704 -18.78 37.65 0.35
CA LYS A 704 -19.55 38.41 -0.65
C LYS A 704 -20.93 37.79 -1.05
N LYS A 705 -21.30 36.61 -0.58
CA LYS A 705 -22.60 36.00 -0.87
C LYS A 705 -23.60 36.19 0.27
N LEU A 706 -23.14 36.08 1.49
CA LEU A 706 -23.96 36.24 2.69
C LEU A 706 -23.09 36.63 3.90
N GLY A 707 -23.74 37.18 4.93
CA GLY A 707 -23.07 37.45 6.21
C GLY A 707 -22.94 36.16 7.02
N VAL A 708 -21.77 35.96 7.67
CA VAL A 708 -21.54 34.84 8.58
C VAL A 708 -21.30 35.37 9.98
N GLY A 709 -22.04 34.84 10.96
CA GLY A 709 -21.97 35.32 12.34
C GLY A 709 -22.03 34.21 13.37
N LYS A 710 -21.65 34.53 14.61
CA LYS A 710 -21.76 33.63 15.76
C LYS A 710 -22.32 34.32 16.99
N VAL A 711 -23.13 33.61 17.76
CA VAL A 711 -23.75 34.08 19.00
C VAL A 711 -23.31 33.20 20.17
N ASN A 712 -22.72 33.81 21.19
CA ASN A 712 -22.34 33.11 22.40
C ASN A 712 -23.54 33.01 23.37
N CYS A 713 -24.07 31.79 23.52
CA CYS A 713 -25.24 31.53 24.33
C CYS A 713 -24.99 31.56 25.85
N ASN A 714 -23.74 31.48 26.29
CA ASN A 714 -23.37 31.71 27.68
C ASN A 714 -23.60 33.20 28.09
N THR A 715 -23.30 34.12 27.18
CA THR A 715 -23.43 35.56 27.44
C THR A 715 -24.78 36.12 27.01
N HIS A 716 -25.46 35.50 26.04
CA HIS A 716 -26.70 35.98 25.44
C HIS A 716 -27.83 34.94 25.54
N TYR A 717 -28.01 34.38 26.74
CA TYR A 717 -28.96 33.31 27.02
C TYR A 717 -30.39 33.60 26.52
N ASN A 718 -30.91 34.83 26.76
CA ASN A 718 -32.27 35.21 26.36
C ASN A 718 -32.48 35.13 24.84
N LEU A 719 -31.49 35.53 24.03
CA LEU A 719 -31.56 35.44 22.58
C LEU A 719 -31.58 33.98 22.13
N CYS A 720 -30.69 33.15 22.69
CA CYS A 720 -30.61 31.72 22.37
C CYS A 720 -31.85 30.94 22.81
N TYR A 721 -32.46 31.32 23.95
CA TYR A 721 -33.75 30.77 24.41
C TYR A 721 -34.87 31.05 23.41
N GLN A 722 -34.97 32.32 22.94
CA GLN A 722 -35.95 32.71 21.92
C GLN A 722 -35.71 32.01 20.57
N ALA A 723 -34.49 31.70 20.23
CA ALA A 723 -34.15 30.97 19.03
C ALA A 723 -34.52 29.46 19.07
N LYS A 724 -35.02 28.96 20.21
CA LYS A 724 -35.49 27.56 20.40
C LYS A 724 -34.49 26.50 19.97
N LEU A 725 -33.23 26.65 20.37
CA LEU A 725 -32.14 25.75 19.98
C LEU A 725 -32.31 24.36 20.58
N SER A 726 -32.07 23.32 19.80
CA SER A 726 -32.10 21.91 20.20
C SER A 726 -30.80 21.42 20.86
N GLY A 727 -29.67 22.12 20.63
CA GLY A 727 -28.36 21.78 21.14
C GLY A 727 -27.28 22.75 20.69
N PHE A 728 -25.98 22.37 20.88
CA PHE A 728 -24.83 23.16 20.45
C PHE A 728 -23.78 22.28 19.74
N PRO A 729 -23.20 22.75 18.61
CA PRO A 729 -23.55 23.98 17.89
C PRO A 729 -24.86 23.81 17.11
N THR A 730 -25.68 24.88 17.00
CA THR A 730 -26.79 24.96 16.06
C THR A 730 -26.49 26.05 15.03
N LEU A 731 -26.69 25.73 13.76
CA LEU A 731 -26.45 26.62 12.62
C LEU A 731 -27.78 27.01 11.97
N TYR A 732 -28.10 28.29 11.97
CA TYR A 732 -29.32 28.82 11.35
C TYR A 732 -28.99 29.68 10.13
N PHE A 733 -29.72 29.45 9.06
CA PHE A 733 -29.71 30.29 7.87
C PHE A 733 -30.91 31.24 7.88
N TYR A 734 -30.65 32.52 7.63
CA TYR A 734 -31.60 33.59 7.49
C TYR A 734 -31.53 34.12 6.05
N PRO A 735 -32.56 33.91 5.23
CA PRO A 735 -32.49 34.19 3.78
C PRO A 735 -32.44 35.67 3.42
N GLY A 736 -32.63 36.58 4.38
CA GLY A 736 -32.83 37.99 4.09
C GLY A 736 -34.25 38.27 3.54
N GLY A 737 -34.62 39.50 3.30
CA GLY A 737 -35.96 39.75 2.79
C GLY A 737 -36.28 41.20 2.45
N SER A 738 -37.56 41.50 2.23
CA SER A 738 -38.12 42.78 1.81
C SER A 738 -38.12 43.90 2.87
N GLY A 739 -37.32 43.75 3.95
CA GLY A 739 -37.22 44.75 5.02
C GLY A 739 -38.18 44.56 6.18
N ALA A 740 -39.05 43.55 6.19
CA ALA A 740 -39.75 43.08 7.39
C ALA A 740 -38.79 42.24 8.24
N ALA A 741 -38.89 42.32 9.57
CA ALA A 741 -38.06 41.53 10.48
C ALA A 741 -38.35 40.04 10.28
N GLN A 742 -37.30 39.25 10.09
CA GLN A 742 -37.37 37.79 10.01
C GLN A 742 -37.64 37.18 11.40
N ASP A 743 -38.10 35.93 11.43
CA ASP A 743 -38.24 35.19 12.69
C ASP A 743 -36.86 34.98 13.32
N ILE A 744 -36.83 34.94 14.66
CA ILE A 744 -35.64 34.63 15.43
C ILE A 744 -35.20 33.15 15.17
N VAL A 745 -36.17 32.27 14.93
CA VAL A 745 -35.92 30.88 14.52
C VAL A 745 -35.63 30.84 13.03
N GLY A 746 -34.38 30.66 12.66
CA GLY A 746 -33.95 30.52 11.27
C GLY A 746 -34.20 29.12 10.70
N VAL A 747 -33.78 28.92 9.44
CA VAL A 747 -33.77 27.58 8.83
C VAL A 747 -32.55 26.83 9.36
N GLU A 748 -32.78 25.73 10.07
CA GLU A 748 -31.69 24.93 10.64
C GLU A 748 -30.91 24.23 9.53
N ILE A 749 -29.57 24.33 9.59
CA ILE A 749 -28.63 23.69 8.68
C ILE A 749 -27.82 22.66 9.48
N GLU A 750 -27.77 21.46 9.01
CA GLU A 750 -26.99 20.39 9.64
C GLU A 750 -25.49 20.74 9.69
N THR A 751 -24.90 20.61 10.88
CA THR A 751 -23.47 20.89 11.08
C THR A 751 -22.62 19.75 10.54
N SER A 752 -21.83 20.06 9.51
CA SER A 752 -20.92 19.12 8.82
C SER A 752 -19.65 19.86 8.38
N THR A 753 -18.95 19.38 7.35
CA THR A 753 -17.78 20.10 6.82
C THR A 753 -18.20 21.36 6.04
N ALA A 754 -17.33 22.37 5.99
CA ALA A 754 -17.59 23.62 5.28
C ALA A 754 -18.01 23.41 3.83
N ASP A 755 -17.37 22.48 3.11
CA ASP A 755 -17.70 22.18 1.72
C ASP A 755 -19.09 21.54 1.56
N GLN A 756 -19.50 20.68 2.49
CA GLN A 756 -20.83 20.06 2.49
C GLN A 756 -21.91 21.10 2.78
N ILE A 757 -21.70 21.95 3.77
CA ILE A 757 -22.64 23.05 4.11
C ILE A 757 -22.72 24.03 2.94
N HIS A 758 -21.61 24.44 2.36
CA HIS A 758 -21.56 25.31 1.19
C HIS A 758 -22.36 24.73 0.01
N SER A 759 -22.10 23.46 -0.32
CA SER A 759 -22.81 22.77 -1.41
C SER A 759 -24.31 22.60 -1.12
N HIS A 760 -24.69 22.39 0.15
CA HIS A 760 -26.07 22.27 0.59
C HIS A 760 -26.80 23.63 0.45
N LEU A 761 -26.19 24.71 0.94
CA LEU A 761 -26.75 26.06 0.85
C LEU A 761 -26.99 26.50 -0.61
N LEU A 762 -26.01 26.24 -1.52
CA LEU A 762 -26.15 26.61 -2.93
C LEU A 762 -27.23 25.80 -3.65
N ARG A 763 -27.49 24.56 -3.23
CA ARG A 763 -28.58 23.71 -3.76
C ARG A 763 -29.94 24.12 -3.22
N GLN A 764 -30.04 24.35 -1.92
CA GLN A 764 -31.31 24.67 -1.25
C GLN A 764 -31.76 26.11 -1.50
N PHE A 765 -30.80 27.03 -1.70
CA PHE A 765 -31.03 28.45 -1.91
C PHE A 765 -30.35 28.95 -3.18
N PRO A 766 -30.89 28.62 -4.41
CA PRO A 766 -30.23 28.90 -5.68
C PRO A 766 -29.90 30.38 -5.92
N PHE A 767 -30.62 31.31 -5.27
CA PHE A 767 -30.38 32.74 -5.38
C PHE A 767 -28.98 33.15 -4.90
N LEU A 768 -28.32 32.34 -4.04
CA LEU A 768 -26.94 32.54 -3.62
C LEU A 768 -25.93 32.36 -4.74
N ASN A 769 -26.31 31.70 -5.87
CA ASN A 769 -25.48 31.55 -7.04
C ASN A 769 -25.52 32.79 -7.95
N SER A 770 -26.56 33.63 -7.84
CA SER A 770 -26.82 34.80 -8.70
C SER A 770 -26.31 36.13 -8.10
N VAL A 771 -25.79 36.11 -6.87
CA VAL A 771 -25.14 37.29 -6.28
C VAL A 771 -23.79 37.45 -6.97
N ARG A 772 -23.74 38.33 -7.99
CA ARG A 772 -22.51 38.69 -8.72
C ARG A 772 -21.57 39.52 -7.83
N ASP A 773 -20.28 39.52 -8.21
CA ASP A 773 -19.12 40.18 -7.58
C ASP A 773 -19.20 41.72 -7.44
N GLU A 774 -20.40 42.30 -7.34
CA GLU A 774 -20.62 43.74 -7.24
C GLU A 774 -21.15 44.10 -5.85
N LEU A 775 -20.25 44.03 -4.85
CA LEU A 775 -20.40 44.76 -3.57
C LEU A 775 -19.02 45.09 -3.01
#